data_aecbe079bee22f3cd5ba6f6310963e8a
#
_entry.id   aecbe079bee22f3cd5ba6f6310963e8a
#
_cell.length_a   1.000
_cell.length_b   1.000
_cell.length_c   1.000
_cell.angle_alpha   90.00
_cell.angle_beta   90.00
_cell.angle_gamma   90.00
#
_symmetry.space_group_name_H-M   'P 1'
#
loop_
_entity.id
_entity.type
_entity.pdbx_description
1 polymer ?
#
loop_
_entity_poly.entity_id
_entity_poly.type
_entity_poly.pdbx_seq_one_letter_code
_entity_poly.pdbx_strand_id
1 'polypeptide(L)'
;MLLSAIIIFTSLPLSVFANEGLPYGNDSIISKEIKKVYSDIVLIGGETVKFSAGNVYSFHAFSGEEGYYAVKITYRCSRENSGRPTLSVSVNGETPFSEAQSIQLMQRFENAAELTDEVVRSGRVPEQNEVYEKQTAYLSDTAHFYGSVLFFPFKQGDNEIEFKMEAESIEVSELLLCGGDQTPDYDTLNSSYKYKEYGGEPIYIEAETAKYKSDASLYAVNDSTSAATSPTSAYKKYLNTIGGSSWKNAGQYLEWEIEVPEDALYSVSFRYRQSVNAGMTSYRKMTIDGSEICTELNEMGFKYASRFENYTPYSGNKPILLELSKGKHIIRLEVVIGKLSSVLPEIEEIVSKLNSCYRKIIMITGSNPDSLRDYQLETAVPEVLETLEALRKQLKNIGGYIENVMEGGSAGTKTIGTLTAQLERFSKDAYTITGELSRFKTNITSLSTWMISAKSQPLLLDYMCLSGPNGKIKNAGASLGQSVAFQLSSFIYTFSKDYQVNTKAQGGNTVTVWTSSGQTQLSILRQMIEDDFYNDHNFTVDLKLVTTSLLMAIAAGKGPDMALNVATTDAMNYAYRNAVVDLAEFSDFSEIKTRFRASALTSVSYKDSVYALPFTQSFHMLFYRSDIISELGIKIPETWQDVINALATLKKNNLEFGIPIPSDLNTFYSMLYQNGGRLYNEKSTAAELASYESISAFTQWSEFFTDYQSPKQFDAQNRFRTGEMPIVISDISLYCTLNVLAPEIQGLWGMSLIPGTVKADGTVDHTGSATETCSVMLKNSNKNECWDFLK
;
A
#
# COMPACT_ATOMS: atom_id res chain seq x y z
N MET A 1 16.73 -3.83 11.28
CA MET A 1 15.45 -3.84 12.03
C MET A 1 14.27 -3.77 11.07
N LEU A 2 14.18 -4.73 10.17
CA LEU A 2 13.11 -4.78 9.15
C LEU A 2 12.84 -6.25 8.85
N LEU A 3 12.22 -6.93 9.81
CA LEU A 3 11.61 -8.26 9.61
C LEU A 3 11.04 -8.77 10.93
N SER A 4 10.11 -7.99 11.47
CA SER A 4 9.24 -8.49 12.54
C SER A 4 7.82 -7.96 12.36
N ALA A 5 7.30 -8.00 11.15
CA ALA A 5 5.88 -8.17 10.98
C ALA A 5 5.57 -9.64 11.28
N ILE A 6 5.82 -10.06 12.52
CA ILE A 6 5.15 -11.23 13.08
C ILE A 6 3.70 -10.78 13.24
N ILE A 7 2.89 -11.12 12.26
CA ILE A 7 1.45 -11.18 12.45
C ILE A 7 1.23 -12.26 13.50
N ILE A 8 1.19 -11.84 14.75
CA ILE A 8 0.61 -12.65 15.82
C ILE A 8 -0.87 -12.67 15.48
N PHE A 9 -1.31 -13.72 14.81
CA PHE A 9 -2.69 -14.12 14.82
C PHE A 9 -3.03 -14.57 16.23
N THR A 10 -3.26 -13.61 17.13
CA THR A 10 -4.14 -13.89 18.24
C THR A 10 -5.51 -14.08 17.61
N SER A 11 -6.14 -15.17 17.93
CA SER A 11 -7.49 -15.55 17.54
C SER A 11 -8.47 -14.39 17.78
N LEU A 12 -8.58 -13.50 16.82
CA LEU A 12 -9.74 -12.64 16.68
C LEU A 12 -10.87 -13.58 16.24
N PRO A 13 -12.01 -13.56 16.91
CA PRO A 13 -13.17 -14.29 16.43
C PRO A 13 -13.47 -13.72 15.04
N LEU A 14 -13.34 -14.54 14.03
CA LEU A 14 -13.77 -14.31 12.65
C LEU A 14 -15.32 -14.39 12.59
N SER A 15 -15.96 -13.63 13.45
CA SER A 15 -17.36 -13.32 13.32
C SER A 15 -17.45 -11.83 13.15
N VAL A 16 -17.87 -11.44 12.03
CA VAL A 16 -18.33 -10.14 11.61
C VAL A 16 -17.55 -9.69 10.36
N PHE A 17 -18.25 -9.81 9.26
CA PHE A 17 -18.41 -8.75 8.28
C PHE A 17 -19.24 -9.29 7.11
N ALA A 18 -20.41 -9.83 7.46
CA ALA A 18 -21.54 -9.85 6.54
C ALA A 18 -22.49 -8.73 7.01
N ASN A 19 -22.12 -7.49 6.83
CA ASN A 19 -23.08 -6.40 6.88
C ASN A 19 -23.44 -6.04 5.43
N GLU A 20 -24.46 -6.72 4.93
CA GLU A 20 -25.23 -6.17 3.83
C GLU A 20 -25.78 -4.82 4.29
N GLY A 21 -25.29 -3.72 3.67
CA GLY A 21 -26.02 -2.48 3.65
C GLY A 21 -25.48 -1.28 4.41
N LEU A 22 -24.22 -1.25 4.85
CA LEU A 22 -23.67 0.04 5.26
C LEU A 22 -23.48 0.92 4.02
N PRO A 23 -24.01 2.17 4.02
CA PRO A 23 -23.78 3.06 2.89
C PRO A 23 -22.28 3.30 2.69
N TYR A 24 -21.82 3.10 1.46
CA TYR A 24 -20.52 3.60 1.05
C TYR A 24 -20.56 5.12 1.13
N GLY A 25 -19.71 5.65 1.97
CA GLY A 25 -19.40 7.07 1.99
C GLY A 25 -20.29 7.95 2.83
N ASN A 26 -19.60 8.90 3.39
CA ASN A 26 -20.14 10.06 4.08
C ASN A 26 -20.91 11.02 3.12
N ASP A 27 -21.06 10.69 1.81
CA ASP A 27 -21.59 11.57 0.77
C ASP A 27 -23.03 12.00 1.00
N SER A 28 -23.87 11.15 1.56
CA SER A 28 -25.22 11.53 1.97
C SER A 28 -25.21 12.53 3.13
N ILE A 29 -24.07 12.64 3.83
CA ILE A 29 -23.87 13.45 5.02
C ILE A 29 -23.15 14.76 4.64
N ILE A 30 -22.09 14.69 3.83
CA ILE A 30 -21.26 15.83 3.41
C ILE A 30 -22.00 16.75 2.43
N SER A 31 -22.86 16.20 1.56
CA SER A 31 -23.64 16.99 0.60
C SER A 31 -24.82 17.74 1.20
N LYS A 32 -25.24 17.41 2.42
CA LYS A 32 -26.22 18.20 3.15
C LYS A 32 -25.50 19.31 3.87
N GLU A 33 -25.71 20.54 3.41
CA GLU A 33 -25.24 21.79 4.03
C GLU A 33 -25.20 21.67 5.56
N ILE A 34 -24.00 21.45 6.12
CA ILE A 34 -23.76 21.55 7.57
C ILE A 34 -23.77 23.04 7.89
N LYS A 35 -24.96 23.58 8.12
CA LYS A 35 -25.18 25.03 8.34
C LYS A 35 -25.14 25.41 9.82
N LYS A 36 -24.92 24.48 10.75
CA LYS A 36 -25.01 24.78 12.18
C LYS A 36 -23.68 24.64 12.87
N VAL A 37 -23.26 25.71 13.53
CA VAL A 37 -22.19 25.67 14.52
C VAL A 37 -22.79 25.06 15.79
N TYR A 38 -22.40 23.84 16.11
CA TYR A 38 -22.74 23.20 17.38
C TYR A 38 -21.76 23.67 18.46
N SER A 39 -22.23 23.77 19.70
CA SER A 39 -21.33 23.93 20.85
C SER A 39 -20.50 22.65 21.02
N ASP A 40 -19.21 22.80 21.24
CA ASP A 40 -18.30 21.69 21.46
C ASP A 40 -18.73 20.87 22.68
N ILE A 41 -18.69 19.55 22.55
CA ILE A 41 -18.93 18.60 23.64
C ILE A 41 -17.60 17.95 23.99
N VAL A 42 -17.14 18.18 25.23
CA VAL A 42 -15.88 17.61 25.71
C VAL A 42 -16.16 16.21 26.26
N LEU A 43 -15.56 15.18 25.65
CA LEU A 43 -15.61 13.79 26.12
C LEU A 43 -14.43 13.47 27.03
N ILE A 44 -13.24 13.94 26.70
CA ILE A 44 -12.03 13.88 27.53
C ILE A 44 -11.42 15.28 27.55
N GLY A 45 -11.16 15.81 28.75
CA GLY A 45 -10.52 17.10 28.97
C GLY A 45 -9.68 17.11 30.23
N GLY A 46 -8.37 17.31 30.10
CA GLY A 46 -7.44 17.52 31.20
C GLY A 46 -6.74 16.27 31.75
N GLU A 47 -7.38 15.11 31.78
CA GLU A 47 -6.75 13.85 32.16
C GLU A 47 -6.41 13.01 30.94
N THR A 48 -5.23 12.36 30.97
CA THR A 48 -4.81 11.46 29.88
C THR A 48 -5.37 10.07 30.12
N VAL A 49 -6.10 9.53 29.15
CA VAL A 49 -6.67 8.19 29.16
C VAL A 49 -5.93 7.31 28.16
N LYS A 50 -5.46 6.13 28.60
CA LYS A 50 -4.81 5.15 27.70
C LYS A 50 -5.89 4.32 27.00
N PHE A 51 -5.94 4.42 25.69
CA PHE A 51 -6.74 3.55 24.82
C PHE A 51 -5.86 2.39 24.37
N SER A 52 -6.18 1.18 24.82
CA SER A 52 -5.39 -0.03 24.55
C SER A 52 -6.04 -0.89 23.48
N ALA A 53 -5.23 -1.56 22.67
CA ALA A 53 -5.70 -2.46 21.62
C ALA A 53 -6.73 -3.47 22.13
N GLY A 54 -7.78 -3.69 21.37
CA GLY A 54 -8.88 -4.61 21.67
C GLY A 54 -9.94 -4.06 22.63
N ASN A 55 -9.75 -2.89 23.26
CA ASN A 55 -10.69 -2.33 24.22
C ASN A 55 -11.67 -1.34 23.58
N VAL A 56 -12.86 -1.24 24.18
CA VAL A 56 -13.92 -0.30 23.83
C VAL A 56 -14.01 0.78 24.92
N TYR A 57 -14.18 2.03 24.47
CA TYR A 57 -14.31 3.21 25.33
C TYR A 57 -15.60 3.95 24.95
N SER A 58 -16.59 3.92 25.85
CA SER A 58 -17.92 4.51 25.63
C SER A 58 -18.04 5.84 26.35
N PHE A 59 -18.64 6.82 25.69
CA PHE A 59 -18.89 8.15 26.21
C PHE A 59 -20.34 8.56 25.94
N HIS A 60 -20.98 9.21 26.92
CA HIS A 60 -22.28 9.81 26.76
C HIS A 60 -22.15 11.27 26.38
N ALA A 61 -22.89 11.69 25.36
CA ALA A 61 -22.92 13.03 24.85
C ALA A 61 -24.36 13.53 24.68
N PHE A 62 -24.68 14.65 25.30
CA PHE A 62 -25.99 15.28 25.12
C PHE A 62 -25.94 16.27 23.96
N SER A 63 -26.75 16.03 22.92
CA SER A 63 -26.94 16.97 21.81
C SER A 63 -28.26 17.74 21.97
N GLY A 64 -28.20 19.06 21.89
CA GLY A 64 -29.39 19.91 21.95
C GLY A 64 -30.30 19.79 20.73
N GLU A 65 -29.76 19.40 19.60
CA GLU A 65 -30.45 19.22 18.34
C GLU A 65 -29.93 17.97 17.60
N GLU A 66 -30.72 17.43 16.70
CA GLU A 66 -30.26 16.40 15.77
C GLU A 66 -29.27 17.00 14.79
N GLY A 67 -28.12 16.32 14.57
CA GLY A 67 -27.10 16.82 13.66
C GLY A 67 -25.86 15.94 13.56
N TYR A 68 -24.80 16.51 13.02
CA TYR A 68 -23.56 15.81 12.74
C TYR A 68 -22.40 16.49 13.48
N TYR A 69 -21.55 15.67 14.12
CA TYR A 69 -20.37 16.14 14.84
C TYR A 69 -19.10 15.52 14.25
N ALA A 70 -18.09 16.37 14.07
CA ALA A 70 -16.73 15.91 13.86
C ALA A 70 -16.09 15.51 15.19
N VAL A 71 -15.18 14.55 15.15
CA VAL A 71 -14.40 14.14 16.32
C VAL A 71 -12.99 14.70 16.19
N LYS A 72 -12.60 15.55 17.12
CA LYS A 72 -11.24 16.09 17.27
C LYS A 72 -10.55 15.38 18.43
N ILE A 73 -9.38 14.81 18.18
CA ILE A 73 -8.63 14.03 19.16
C ILE A 73 -7.21 14.58 19.30
N THR A 74 -6.78 14.79 20.56
CA THR A 74 -5.38 15.05 20.89
C THR A 74 -4.79 13.82 21.56
N TYR A 75 -3.84 13.18 20.88
CA TYR A 75 -3.30 11.89 21.26
C TYR A 75 -1.78 11.83 21.15
N ARG A 76 -1.22 10.79 21.75
CA ARG A 76 0.17 10.37 21.63
C ARG A 76 0.22 8.87 21.38
N CYS A 77 1.02 8.42 20.41
CA CYS A 77 1.24 7.00 20.15
C CYS A 77 2.00 6.34 21.32
N SER A 78 1.70 5.08 21.60
CA SER A 78 2.46 4.30 22.58
C SER A 78 3.81 3.89 22.00
N ARG A 79 4.86 3.86 22.84
CA ARG A 79 6.20 3.37 22.43
C ARG A 79 6.26 1.87 22.14
N GLU A 80 5.22 1.15 22.53
CA GLU A 80 5.11 -0.31 22.32
C GLU A 80 4.49 -0.65 20.97
N ASN A 81 4.00 0.36 20.23
CA ASN A 81 3.36 0.15 18.94
C ASN A 81 4.38 -0.34 17.90
N SER A 82 3.94 -1.27 17.07
CA SER A 82 4.70 -1.77 15.91
C SER A 82 4.12 -1.28 14.58
N GLY A 83 2.96 -0.63 14.62
CA GLY A 83 2.23 -0.14 13.46
C GLY A 83 1.40 1.10 13.77
N ARG A 84 0.53 1.48 12.83
CA ARG A 84 -0.37 2.63 12.99
C ARG A 84 -1.53 2.30 13.90
N PRO A 85 -1.84 3.14 14.91
CA PRO A 85 -3.02 2.97 15.71
C PRO A 85 -4.29 3.06 14.83
N THR A 86 -5.16 2.08 15.00
CA THR A 86 -6.40 1.99 14.24
C THR A 86 -7.56 1.83 15.20
N LEU A 87 -8.62 2.61 14.97
CA LEU A 87 -9.84 2.57 15.77
C LEU A 87 -11.09 2.47 14.91
N SER A 88 -12.16 1.96 15.49
CA SER A 88 -13.51 2.04 14.93
C SER A 88 -14.40 2.88 15.83
N VAL A 89 -15.43 3.48 15.23
CA VAL A 89 -16.38 4.36 15.94
C VAL A 89 -17.80 3.89 15.66
N SER A 90 -18.59 3.71 16.72
CA SER A 90 -20.04 3.52 16.66
C SER A 90 -20.79 4.61 17.41
N VAL A 91 -22.00 4.90 16.97
CA VAL A 91 -22.89 5.88 17.63
C VAL A 91 -24.23 5.21 17.89
N ASN A 92 -24.68 5.22 19.13
CA ASN A 92 -25.92 4.58 19.58
C ASN A 92 -25.98 3.08 19.22
N GLY A 93 -24.83 2.39 19.27
CA GLY A 93 -24.69 0.96 18.98
C GLY A 93 -24.65 0.62 17.47
N GLU A 94 -24.67 1.59 16.58
CA GLU A 94 -24.61 1.40 15.13
C GLU A 94 -23.32 2.01 14.55
N THR A 95 -22.72 1.34 13.58
CA THR A 95 -21.65 1.92 12.76
C THR A 95 -22.29 2.77 11.66
N PRO A 96 -22.09 4.10 11.64
CA PRO A 96 -22.89 4.97 10.79
C PRO A 96 -22.55 4.88 9.30
N PHE A 97 -21.33 4.49 8.97
CA PHE A 97 -20.80 4.32 7.60
C PHE A 97 -19.56 3.42 7.62
N SER A 98 -19.16 2.91 6.45
CA SER A 98 -18.07 1.92 6.31
C SER A 98 -16.71 2.43 6.82
N GLU A 99 -16.39 3.69 6.59
CA GLU A 99 -15.11 4.30 6.98
C GLU A 99 -14.94 4.36 8.51
N ALA A 100 -16.05 4.42 9.25
CA ALA A 100 -16.03 4.40 10.72
C ALA A 100 -15.54 3.06 11.31
N GLN A 101 -15.44 2.00 10.51
CA GLN A 101 -14.95 0.68 10.95
C GLN A 101 -13.42 0.62 11.08
N SER A 102 -12.68 1.48 10.37
CA SER A 102 -11.21 1.43 10.35
C SER A 102 -10.62 2.81 10.10
N ILE A 103 -10.43 3.56 11.15
CA ILE A 103 -9.83 4.90 11.11
C ILE A 103 -8.40 4.80 11.64
N GLN A 104 -7.41 5.10 10.79
CA GLN A 104 -6.00 5.11 11.18
C GLN A 104 -5.59 6.48 11.70
N LEU A 105 -4.86 6.49 12.80
CA LEU A 105 -4.22 7.67 13.34
C LEU A 105 -2.78 7.75 12.87
N MET A 106 -2.34 8.95 12.50
CA MET A 106 -0.99 9.14 11.96
C MET A 106 0.06 9.11 13.07
N GLN A 107 1.21 8.52 12.77
CA GLN A 107 2.43 8.62 13.55
C GLN A 107 3.20 9.86 13.12
N ARG A 108 4.23 10.23 13.87
CA ARG A 108 5.15 11.32 13.54
C ARG A 108 6.59 10.81 13.62
N PHE A 109 7.39 11.16 12.64
CA PHE A 109 8.79 10.77 12.55
C PHE A 109 9.68 11.99 12.33
N GLU A 110 10.92 11.90 12.80
CA GLU A 110 11.98 12.89 12.54
C GLU A 110 13.31 12.20 12.21
N ASN A 111 14.23 12.93 11.62
CA ASN A 111 15.56 12.40 11.40
C ASN A 111 16.30 12.26 12.75
N ALA A 112 16.99 11.15 12.97
CA ALA A 112 17.84 10.94 14.15
C ALA A 112 19.00 11.93 14.23
N ALA A 113 19.42 12.47 13.09
CA ALA A 113 20.43 13.51 12.98
C ALA A 113 19.94 14.66 12.09
N GLU A 114 20.32 15.88 12.43
CA GLU A 114 20.01 17.06 11.61
C GLU A 114 20.66 16.94 10.22
N LEU A 115 19.94 17.33 9.17
CA LEU A 115 20.44 17.38 7.79
C LEU A 115 21.37 18.59 7.60
N THR A 116 22.57 18.49 8.13
CA THR A 116 23.64 19.45 7.87
C THR A 116 24.16 19.32 6.43
N ASP A 117 24.88 20.35 5.94
CA ASP A 117 25.51 20.30 4.60
C ASP A 117 26.45 19.09 4.43
N GLU A 118 27.09 18.63 5.50
CA GLU A 118 27.92 17.44 5.52
C GLU A 118 27.10 16.16 5.31
N VAL A 119 26.00 15.99 6.04
CA VAL A 119 25.09 14.85 5.93
C VAL A 119 24.45 14.81 4.54
N VAL A 120 23.95 15.96 4.06
CA VAL A 120 23.38 16.10 2.71
C VAL A 120 24.38 15.65 1.64
N ARG A 121 25.63 16.10 1.72
CA ARG A 121 26.69 15.75 0.75
C ARG A 121 27.26 14.35 0.94
N SER A 122 27.06 13.73 2.09
CA SER A 122 27.41 12.32 2.29
C SER A 122 26.54 11.38 1.47
N GLY A 123 25.29 11.79 1.17
CA GLY A 123 24.27 10.98 0.50
C GLY A 123 23.70 9.86 1.38
N ARG A 124 23.97 9.89 2.68
CA ARG A 124 23.47 8.91 3.66
C ARG A 124 22.21 9.45 4.29
N VAL A 125 21.16 8.65 4.23
CA VAL A 125 19.86 8.97 4.85
C VAL A 125 19.98 8.76 6.36
N PRO A 126 19.65 9.77 7.20
CA PRO A 126 19.58 9.57 8.64
C PRO A 126 18.50 8.58 9.02
N GLU A 127 18.74 7.81 10.07
CA GLU A 127 17.69 6.97 10.67
C GLU A 127 16.46 7.81 11.02
N GLN A 128 15.27 7.22 10.88
CA GLN A 128 14.00 7.87 11.14
C GLN A 128 13.47 7.44 12.50
N ASN A 129 13.43 8.34 13.47
CA ASN A 129 12.94 8.09 14.81
C ASN A 129 11.46 8.47 14.92
N GLU A 130 10.65 7.63 15.54
CA GLU A 130 9.28 7.98 15.89
C GLU A 130 9.26 9.00 17.04
N VAL A 131 8.45 10.04 16.86
CA VAL A 131 8.27 11.13 17.83
C VAL A 131 7.02 10.89 18.64
N TYR A 132 7.19 10.75 19.96
CA TYR A 132 6.11 10.44 20.90
C TYR A 132 5.54 11.71 21.56
N GLU A 133 5.33 12.75 20.79
CA GLU A 133 4.69 13.98 21.23
C GLU A 133 3.19 13.97 20.97
N LYS A 134 2.45 14.84 21.68
CA LYS A 134 1.02 15.01 21.45
C LYS A 134 0.76 15.58 20.06
N GLN A 135 -0.20 14.99 19.39
CA GLN A 135 -0.70 15.41 18.07
C GLN A 135 -2.20 15.65 18.18
N THR A 136 -2.69 16.67 17.50
CA THR A 136 -4.12 16.95 17.37
C THR A 136 -4.55 16.70 15.95
N ALA A 137 -5.61 15.93 15.78
CA ALA A 137 -6.19 15.63 14.46
C ALA A 137 -7.70 15.49 14.55
N TYR A 138 -8.38 15.71 13.45
CA TYR A 138 -9.73 15.23 13.24
C TYR A 138 -9.72 13.78 12.77
N LEU A 139 -10.73 13.00 13.19
CA LEU A 139 -10.92 11.69 12.57
C LEU A 139 -11.29 11.86 11.11
N SER A 140 -10.51 11.26 10.24
CA SER A 140 -10.65 11.35 8.78
C SER A 140 -10.71 9.96 8.17
N ASP A 141 -11.21 9.88 6.94
CA ASP A 141 -11.21 8.64 6.16
C ASP A 141 -9.77 8.12 5.94
N THR A 142 -9.53 6.87 6.31
CA THR A 142 -8.22 6.22 6.13
C THR A 142 -7.80 6.12 4.66
N ALA A 143 -8.77 5.94 3.76
CA ALA A 143 -8.52 5.94 2.33
C ALA A 143 -8.37 7.36 1.76
N HIS A 144 -8.71 8.37 2.57
CA HIS A 144 -8.70 9.79 2.24
C HIS A 144 -9.42 10.13 0.91
N PHE A 145 -10.45 9.35 0.56
CA PHE A 145 -11.34 9.72 -0.56
C PHE A 145 -12.03 11.03 -0.27
N TYR A 146 -12.49 11.14 0.97
CA TYR A 146 -13.05 12.38 1.48
C TYR A 146 -11.88 13.19 2.03
N GLY A 147 -11.48 14.25 1.34
CA GLY A 147 -10.44 15.19 1.79
C GLY A 147 -10.82 15.96 3.04
N SER A 148 -11.88 15.54 3.72
CA SER A 148 -12.52 16.19 4.85
C SER A 148 -12.64 15.26 6.05
N VAL A 149 -12.93 15.88 7.17
CA VAL A 149 -13.24 15.29 8.47
C VAL A 149 -14.47 14.38 8.37
N LEU A 150 -14.47 13.25 9.08
CA LEU A 150 -15.63 12.40 9.22
C LEU A 150 -16.65 13.01 10.18
N PHE A 151 -17.92 13.01 9.78
CA PHE A 151 -19.03 13.52 10.57
C PHE A 151 -19.94 12.40 11.02
N PHE A 152 -20.16 12.29 12.31
CA PHE A 152 -20.95 11.26 12.97
C PHE A 152 -22.34 11.77 13.31
N PRO A 153 -23.43 11.00 13.02
CA PRO A 153 -24.81 11.42 13.24
C PRO A 153 -25.17 11.32 14.74
N PHE A 154 -25.76 12.36 15.28
CA PHE A 154 -26.27 12.43 16.66
C PHE A 154 -27.75 12.79 16.63
N LYS A 155 -28.55 12.09 17.45
CA LYS A 155 -29.97 12.42 17.68
C LYS A 155 -30.08 13.53 18.72
N GLN A 156 -31.19 14.25 18.74
CA GLN A 156 -31.49 15.15 19.84
C GLN A 156 -31.64 14.38 21.17
N GLY A 157 -30.97 14.84 22.21
CA GLY A 157 -30.94 14.19 23.52
C GLY A 157 -29.62 13.46 23.81
N ASP A 158 -29.71 12.43 24.63
CA ASP A 158 -28.54 11.63 25.01
C ASP A 158 -28.14 10.68 23.88
N ASN A 159 -26.84 10.65 23.58
CA ASN A 159 -26.21 9.74 22.61
C ASN A 159 -25.05 9.03 23.27
N GLU A 160 -24.79 7.82 22.85
CA GLU A 160 -23.60 7.06 23.22
C GLU A 160 -22.67 6.96 22.01
N ILE A 161 -21.41 7.39 22.16
CA ILE A 161 -20.37 7.19 21.16
C ILE A 161 -19.31 6.26 21.71
N GLU A 162 -18.95 5.25 20.96
CA GLU A 162 -17.98 4.24 21.34
C GLU A 162 -16.77 4.27 20.39
N PHE A 163 -15.60 4.20 21.00
CA PHE A 163 -14.31 4.08 20.30
C PHE A 163 -13.71 2.73 20.64
N LYS A 164 -13.51 1.87 19.66
CA LYS A 164 -12.82 0.59 19.84
C LYS A 164 -11.46 0.65 19.18
N MET A 165 -10.42 0.36 19.93
CA MET A 165 -9.07 0.25 19.39
C MET A 165 -8.92 -1.11 18.70
N GLU A 166 -8.86 -1.12 17.38
CA GLU A 166 -8.71 -2.33 16.58
C GLU A 166 -7.25 -2.80 16.55
N ALA A 167 -6.30 -1.87 16.51
CA ALA A 167 -4.87 -2.17 16.55
C ALA A 167 -4.10 -1.08 17.26
N GLU A 168 -3.02 -1.48 17.95
CA GLU A 168 -2.08 -0.63 18.66
C GLU A 168 -2.71 0.16 19.82
N SER A 169 -1.95 1.03 20.48
CA SER A 169 -2.42 1.78 21.67
C SER A 169 -2.06 3.24 21.57
N ILE A 170 -2.90 4.11 22.14
CA ILE A 170 -2.67 5.56 22.22
C ILE A 170 -2.97 6.10 23.61
N GLU A 171 -2.40 7.25 23.93
CA GLU A 171 -2.78 8.05 25.08
C GLU A 171 -3.54 9.29 24.61
N VAL A 172 -4.80 9.38 24.99
CA VAL A 172 -5.71 10.48 24.61
C VAL A 172 -5.75 11.50 25.73
N SER A 173 -5.41 12.75 25.44
CA SER A 173 -5.47 13.85 26.41
C SER A 173 -6.65 14.80 26.21
N GLU A 174 -7.23 14.78 25.01
CA GLU A 174 -8.42 15.55 24.66
C GLU A 174 -9.23 14.81 23.62
N LEU A 175 -10.54 14.78 23.80
CA LEU A 175 -11.48 14.21 22.85
C LEU A 175 -12.72 15.11 22.82
N LEU A 176 -12.96 15.73 21.66
CA LEU A 176 -14.01 16.71 21.46
C LEU A 176 -14.94 16.29 20.32
N LEU A 177 -16.23 16.52 20.51
CA LEU A 177 -17.21 16.55 19.43
C LEU A 177 -17.45 18.03 19.07
N CYS A 178 -17.28 18.38 17.80
CA CYS A 178 -17.38 19.76 17.35
C CYS A 178 -18.01 19.86 15.96
N GLY A 179 -18.39 21.05 15.54
CA GLY A 179 -18.99 21.30 14.22
C GLY A 179 -17.99 21.22 13.03
N GLY A 180 -16.72 20.95 13.30
CA GLY A 180 -15.64 21.06 12.34
C GLY A 180 -15.22 22.52 12.08
N ASP A 181 -13.98 22.72 11.69
CA ASP A 181 -13.48 24.05 11.34
C ASP A 181 -14.06 24.46 9.98
N GLN A 182 -14.62 25.68 9.91
CA GLN A 182 -15.05 26.27 8.66
C GLN A 182 -13.91 27.09 8.06
N THR A 183 -13.30 26.59 7.00
CA THR A 183 -12.24 27.29 6.29
C THR A 183 -12.84 28.36 5.37
N PRO A 184 -12.51 29.63 5.50
CA PRO A 184 -13.00 30.68 4.63
C PRO A 184 -12.39 30.57 3.23
N ASP A 185 -13.03 31.17 2.24
CA ASP A 185 -12.39 31.45 0.97
C ASP A 185 -11.33 32.55 1.11
N TYR A 186 -10.37 32.59 0.17
CA TYR A 186 -9.26 33.54 0.26
C TYR A 186 -9.70 35.00 0.19
N ASP A 187 -10.71 35.33 -0.59
CA ASP A 187 -11.15 36.73 -0.73
C ASP A 187 -11.73 37.27 0.59
N THR A 188 -12.49 36.43 1.29
CA THR A 188 -13.00 36.71 2.64
C THR A 188 -11.84 36.89 3.61
N LEU A 189 -10.90 35.95 3.63
CA LEU A 189 -9.74 35.97 4.52
C LEU A 189 -8.85 37.20 4.26
N ASN A 190 -8.51 37.47 3.01
CA ASN A 190 -7.62 38.58 2.61
C ASN A 190 -8.18 39.95 3.02
N SER A 191 -9.50 40.09 3.06
CA SER A 191 -10.16 41.33 3.53
C SER A 191 -9.92 41.62 5.03
N SER A 192 -9.56 40.61 5.81
CA SER A 192 -9.29 40.69 7.27
C SER A 192 -7.82 40.95 7.60
N TYR A 193 -6.91 40.85 6.63
CA TYR A 193 -5.47 40.97 6.84
C TYR A 193 -5.06 42.36 7.29
N LYS A 194 -4.10 42.42 8.21
CA LYS A 194 -3.62 43.64 8.86
C LYS A 194 -2.17 43.99 8.51
N TYR A 195 -1.39 43.02 8.12
CA TYR A 195 0.02 43.21 7.84
C TYR A 195 0.24 43.77 6.43
N LYS A 196 1.41 44.34 6.19
CA LYS A 196 1.86 44.81 4.88
C LYS A 196 2.48 43.67 4.11
N GLU A 197 2.50 43.80 2.78
CA GLU A 197 3.22 42.87 1.93
C GLU A 197 4.71 42.88 2.26
N TYR A 198 5.30 41.68 2.29
CA TYR A 198 6.73 41.50 2.50
C TYR A 198 7.54 42.14 1.38
N GLY A 199 8.49 42.98 1.73
CA GLY A 199 9.35 43.72 0.79
C GLY A 199 10.81 43.30 0.75
N GLY A 200 11.18 42.26 1.54
CA GLY A 200 12.56 41.76 1.63
C GLY A 200 12.95 40.77 0.53
N GLU A 201 14.15 40.21 0.66
CA GLU A 201 14.65 39.17 -0.23
C GLU A 201 13.89 37.85 -0.05
N PRO A 202 13.67 37.07 -1.14
CA PRO A 202 13.00 35.76 -1.03
C PRO A 202 13.71 34.79 -0.08
N ILE A 203 12.93 34.16 0.78
CA ILE A 203 13.41 33.18 1.79
C ILE A 203 13.23 31.78 1.21
N TYR A 204 14.32 31.06 0.99
CA TYR A 204 14.33 29.71 0.46
C TYR A 204 14.42 28.69 1.58
N ILE A 205 13.56 27.70 1.56
CA ILE A 205 13.52 26.56 2.48
C ILE A 205 13.72 25.31 1.62
N GLU A 206 14.87 24.66 1.78
CA GLU A 206 15.17 23.41 1.08
C GLU A 206 14.22 22.31 1.54
N ALA A 207 13.60 21.61 0.61
CA ALA A 207 12.49 20.70 0.93
C ALA A 207 12.96 19.46 1.70
N GLU A 208 14.20 19.00 1.48
CA GLU A 208 14.78 17.88 2.23
C GLU A 208 14.93 18.14 3.73
N THR A 209 14.90 19.42 4.16
CA THR A 209 14.99 19.79 5.58
C THR A 209 13.69 19.61 6.36
N ALA A 210 12.69 18.92 5.80
CA ALA A 210 11.45 18.61 6.51
C ALA A 210 11.75 18.00 7.88
N LYS A 211 11.25 18.66 8.94
CA LYS A 211 11.50 18.29 10.33
C LYS A 211 10.70 17.07 10.73
N TYR A 212 9.38 17.13 10.49
CA TYR A 212 8.49 16.05 10.85
C TYR A 212 7.81 15.44 9.62
N LYS A 213 7.49 14.15 9.72
CA LYS A 213 6.94 13.32 8.65
C LYS A 213 5.92 12.36 9.22
N SER A 214 4.92 12.01 8.42
CA SER A 214 3.88 11.03 8.81
C SER A 214 4.32 9.58 8.71
N ASP A 215 5.47 9.30 8.09
CA ASP A 215 5.91 7.96 7.77
C ASP A 215 7.45 7.91 7.74
N ALA A 216 8.04 6.83 8.24
CA ALA A 216 9.49 6.63 8.23
C ALA A 216 10.08 6.51 6.81
N SER A 217 9.26 6.18 5.81
CA SER A 217 9.69 6.11 4.41
C SER A 217 9.81 7.48 3.72
N LEU A 218 9.39 8.56 4.37
CA LEU A 218 9.46 9.93 3.86
C LEU A 218 10.77 10.60 4.27
N TYR A 219 11.87 10.23 3.65
CA TYR A 219 13.19 10.82 3.88
C TYR A 219 13.70 11.55 2.64
N ALA A 220 14.74 12.34 2.84
CA ALA A 220 15.40 13.07 1.76
C ALA A 220 16.01 12.12 0.72
N VAL A 221 15.82 12.43 -0.57
CA VAL A 221 16.27 11.61 -1.69
C VAL A 221 17.19 12.38 -2.62
N ASN A 222 17.96 11.65 -3.44
CA ASN A 222 18.81 12.25 -4.45
C ASN A 222 18.03 12.51 -5.74
N ASP A 223 18.10 13.72 -6.26
CA ASP A 223 17.78 14.03 -7.64
C ASP A 223 18.98 14.59 -8.39
N SER A 224 19.37 13.93 -9.47
CA SER A 224 20.46 14.32 -10.37
C SER A 224 19.99 14.68 -11.77
N THR A 225 18.68 14.92 -11.94
CA THR A 225 18.11 15.23 -13.27
C THR A 225 18.24 16.70 -13.66
N SER A 226 18.50 17.60 -12.70
CA SER A 226 18.59 19.03 -12.92
C SER A 226 19.86 19.62 -12.30
N ALA A 227 20.60 20.37 -13.10
CA ALA A 227 21.76 21.14 -12.63
C ALA A 227 21.37 22.35 -11.76
N ALA A 228 20.09 22.68 -11.66
CA ALA A 228 19.58 23.78 -10.82
C ALA A 228 19.15 23.34 -9.43
N THR A 229 19.09 22.02 -9.15
CA THR A 229 18.81 21.48 -7.80
C THR A 229 20.03 21.71 -6.91
N SER A 230 19.83 22.10 -5.65
CA SER A 230 20.93 22.45 -4.75
C SER A 230 20.89 21.57 -3.49
N PRO A 231 22.05 20.97 -3.09
CA PRO A 231 23.28 20.87 -3.84
C PRO A 231 23.17 19.89 -5.00
N THR A 232 23.91 20.10 -6.07
CA THR A 232 23.91 19.19 -7.22
C THR A 232 25.30 18.59 -7.46
N SER A 233 25.30 17.34 -7.95
CA SER A 233 26.51 16.68 -8.42
C SER A 233 26.17 15.74 -9.59
N ALA A 234 27.03 15.74 -10.60
CA ALA A 234 26.93 14.83 -11.73
C ALA A 234 27.35 13.39 -11.38
N TYR A 235 27.99 13.16 -10.24
CA TYR A 235 28.65 11.89 -9.89
C TYR A 235 28.52 11.46 -8.44
N LYS A 236 28.08 12.33 -7.53
CA LYS A 236 27.79 11.99 -6.14
C LYS A 236 26.29 12.04 -5.90
N LYS A 237 25.81 11.18 -5.06
CA LYS A 237 24.43 11.25 -4.54
C LYS A 237 24.41 12.28 -3.41
N TYR A 238 23.57 13.29 -3.53
CA TYR A 238 23.30 14.26 -2.47
C TYR A 238 21.81 14.18 -2.11
N LEU A 239 21.49 14.31 -0.84
CA LEU A 239 20.12 14.37 -0.36
C LEU A 239 19.58 15.79 -0.60
N ASN A 240 19.01 16.05 -1.75
CA ASN A 240 18.70 17.39 -2.23
C ASN A 240 17.23 17.60 -2.65
N THR A 241 16.39 16.64 -2.37
CA THR A 241 14.95 16.70 -2.64
C THR A 241 14.21 15.80 -1.66
N ILE A 242 12.89 15.91 -1.57
CA ILE A 242 12.05 15.00 -0.77
C ILE A 242 10.80 14.60 -1.54
N GLY A 243 10.31 13.37 -1.31
CA GLY A 243 9.06 12.87 -1.86
C GLY A 243 9.21 11.96 -3.07
N GLY A 244 8.67 12.34 -4.22
CA GLY A 244 8.61 11.49 -5.41
C GLY A 244 7.60 10.35 -5.25
N SER A 245 8.00 9.10 -5.54
CA SER A 245 7.14 7.93 -5.43
C SER A 245 6.89 7.46 -3.99
N SER A 246 7.61 7.95 -3.00
CA SER A 246 7.38 7.63 -1.59
C SER A 246 6.30 8.51 -0.96
N TRP A 247 6.09 9.73 -1.47
CA TRP A 247 5.12 10.70 -0.96
C TRP A 247 3.92 10.84 -1.91
N LYS A 248 3.04 9.84 -1.89
CA LYS A 248 1.94 9.70 -2.86
C LYS A 248 0.61 9.26 -2.28
N ASN A 249 0.61 8.70 -1.07
CA ASN A 249 -0.59 8.17 -0.46
C ASN A 249 -1.31 9.28 0.32
N ALA A 250 -2.60 9.42 0.13
CA ALA A 250 -3.40 10.42 0.82
C ALA A 250 -3.23 10.31 2.35
N GLY A 251 -3.23 11.45 3.03
CA GLY A 251 -2.92 11.58 4.45
C GLY A 251 -1.43 11.63 4.80
N GLN A 252 -0.51 11.21 3.92
CA GLN A 252 0.92 11.42 4.16
C GLN A 252 1.24 12.90 4.21
N TYR A 253 2.00 13.34 5.20
CA TYR A 253 2.39 14.74 5.33
C TYR A 253 3.89 14.91 5.61
N LEU A 254 4.36 16.12 5.26
CA LEU A 254 5.68 16.66 5.60
C LEU A 254 5.50 18.01 6.29
N GLU A 255 6.31 18.30 7.31
CA GLU A 255 6.29 19.55 8.06
C GLU A 255 7.67 20.22 8.08
N TRP A 256 7.68 21.52 7.85
CA TRP A 256 8.88 22.36 7.91
C TRP A 256 8.73 23.41 8.99
N GLU A 257 9.73 23.53 9.85
CA GLU A 257 9.87 24.68 10.74
C GLU A 257 10.56 25.80 9.95
N ILE A 258 9.85 26.91 9.79
CA ILE A 258 10.35 28.08 9.06
C ILE A 258 10.49 29.27 10.01
N GLU A 259 11.36 30.22 9.70
CA GLU A 259 11.49 31.45 10.47
C GLU A 259 11.32 32.66 9.54
N VAL A 260 10.36 33.56 9.88
CA VAL A 260 10.11 34.78 9.12
C VAL A 260 10.63 36.01 9.90
N PRO A 261 11.30 36.95 9.19
CA PRO A 261 12.00 38.06 9.85
C PRO A 261 11.11 39.19 10.39
N GLU A 262 9.90 39.33 9.88
CA GLU A 262 8.99 40.42 10.22
C GLU A 262 7.53 40.01 10.05
N ASP A 263 6.63 40.74 10.73
CA ASP A 263 5.18 40.62 10.54
C ASP A 263 4.81 41.13 9.14
N ALA A 264 4.43 40.23 8.23
CA ALA A 264 4.11 40.60 6.85
C ALA A 264 3.18 39.58 6.15
N LEU A 265 2.73 39.95 4.95
CA LEU A 265 2.02 39.08 4.03
C LEU A 265 3.03 38.44 3.06
N TYR A 266 3.12 37.13 3.09
CA TYR A 266 4.05 36.34 2.29
C TYR A 266 3.30 35.53 1.22
N SER A 267 3.82 35.51 0.00
CA SER A 267 3.46 34.56 -1.03
C SER A 267 4.34 33.33 -0.91
N VAL A 268 3.80 32.15 -1.02
CA VAL A 268 4.53 30.87 -1.04
C VAL A 268 4.63 30.33 -2.46
N SER A 269 5.81 29.89 -2.84
CA SER A 269 6.06 29.23 -4.12
C SER A 269 6.83 27.93 -3.92
N PHE A 270 6.62 26.96 -4.79
CA PHE A 270 7.22 25.62 -4.71
C PHE A 270 7.96 25.30 -6.00
N ARG A 271 9.18 24.78 -5.90
CA ARG A 271 9.85 24.14 -7.02
C ARG A 271 9.64 22.63 -6.93
N TYR A 272 8.92 22.09 -7.92
CA TYR A 272 8.44 20.74 -7.89
C TYR A 272 8.66 19.98 -9.20
N ARG A 273 8.57 18.65 -9.14
CA ARG A 273 8.44 17.77 -10.29
C ARG A 273 7.41 16.66 -9.99
N GLN A 274 6.48 16.46 -10.92
CA GLN A 274 5.55 15.34 -10.90
C GLN A 274 5.68 14.59 -12.22
N SER A 275 6.55 13.58 -12.28
CA SER A 275 6.90 12.87 -13.52
C SER A 275 6.39 11.41 -13.54
N VAL A 276 5.63 10.99 -12.53
CA VAL A 276 5.18 9.60 -12.36
C VAL A 276 3.82 9.37 -13.02
N ASN A 277 2.83 10.20 -12.72
CA ASN A 277 1.46 10.04 -13.21
C ASN A 277 1.19 10.98 -14.39
N ALA A 278 1.51 10.52 -15.61
CA ALA A 278 1.33 11.32 -16.82
C ALA A 278 -0.14 11.72 -17.04
N GLY A 279 -0.38 13.01 -17.27
CA GLY A 279 -1.72 13.57 -17.47
C GLY A 279 -2.57 13.70 -16.20
N MET A 280 -1.97 13.49 -15.01
CA MET A 280 -2.63 13.66 -13.72
C MET A 280 -2.08 14.87 -12.97
N THR A 281 -2.90 15.49 -12.14
CA THR A 281 -2.51 16.53 -11.20
C THR A 281 -2.40 15.90 -9.82
N SER A 282 -1.32 16.17 -9.10
CA SER A 282 -1.15 15.75 -7.70
C SER A 282 -1.54 16.90 -6.78
N TYR A 283 -2.33 16.59 -5.75
CA TYR A 283 -2.87 17.61 -4.86
C TYR A 283 -2.21 17.59 -3.48
N ARG A 284 -2.10 18.79 -2.90
CA ARG A 284 -1.60 18.98 -1.52
C ARG A 284 -2.50 19.97 -0.79
N LYS A 285 -2.77 19.68 0.47
CA LYS A 285 -3.35 20.59 1.45
C LYS A 285 -2.22 21.25 2.22
N MET A 286 -2.31 22.56 2.45
CA MET A 286 -1.36 23.30 3.26
C MET A 286 -2.03 23.81 4.53
N THR A 287 -1.38 23.57 5.68
CA THR A 287 -1.75 24.19 6.95
C THR A 287 -0.55 24.92 7.55
N ILE A 288 -0.82 25.93 8.36
CA ILE A 288 0.18 26.70 9.09
C ILE A 288 -0.17 26.65 10.57
N ASP A 289 0.82 26.27 11.41
CA ASP A 289 0.67 26.14 12.85
C ASP A 289 -0.53 25.24 13.25
N GLY A 290 -0.79 24.21 12.44
CA GLY A 290 -1.86 23.25 12.60
C GLY A 290 -3.25 23.72 12.16
N SER A 291 -3.39 24.94 11.61
CA SER A 291 -4.66 25.51 11.17
C SER A 291 -4.78 25.56 9.64
N GLU A 292 -5.98 25.32 9.12
CA GLU A 292 -6.34 25.58 7.73
C GLU A 292 -6.44 27.10 7.51
N ILE A 293 -5.98 27.55 6.35
CA ILE A 293 -5.89 28.98 6.05
C ILE A 293 -7.08 29.44 5.20
N CYS A 294 -7.21 28.88 4.01
CA CYS A 294 -8.31 29.11 3.10
C CYS A 294 -8.58 27.90 2.22
N THR A 295 -9.78 27.83 1.63
CA THR A 295 -10.23 26.69 0.84
C THR A 295 -9.33 26.38 -0.36
N GLU A 296 -8.72 27.39 -0.98
CA GLU A 296 -7.82 27.24 -2.12
C GLU A 296 -6.51 26.54 -1.77
N LEU A 297 -6.06 26.62 -0.51
CA LEU A 297 -4.87 25.94 -0.01
C LEU A 297 -5.14 24.51 0.46
N ASN A 298 -6.41 24.12 0.54
CA ASN A 298 -6.79 22.75 0.87
C ASN A 298 -6.65 21.80 -0.34
N GLU A 299 -6.57 22.33 -1.57
CA GLU A 299 -6.48 21.54 -2.80
C GLU A 299 -5.49 22.15 -3.81
N MET A 300 -4.26 22.43 -3.41
CA MET A 300 -3.23 22.93 -4.31
C MET A 300 -2.85 21.89 -5.36
N GLY A 301 -3.06 22.17 -6.64
CA GLY A 301 -2.87 21.25 -7.75
C GLY A 301 -1.51 21.40 -8.43
N PHE A 302 -0.66 20.38 -8.35
CA PHE A 302 0.64 20.28 -9.02
C PHE A 302 0.48 19.44 -10.30
N LYS A 303 0.50 20.09 -11.46
CA LYS A 303 0.32 19.44 -12.76
C LYS A 303 1.46 18.48 -13.08
N TYR A 304 1.22 17.51 -13.97
CA TYR A 304 2.28 16.66 -14.49
C TYR A 304 3.38 17.50 -15.13
N ALA A 305 4.60 17.30 -14.67
CA ALA A 305 5.80 18.00 -15.13
C ALA A 305 6.98 17.00 -15.18
N SER A 306 7.47 16.70 -16.38
CA SER A 306 8.65 15.83 -16.56
C SER A 306 9.96 16.51 -16.16
N ARG A 307 9.96 17.83 -15.99
CA ARG A 307 11.07 18.66 -15.50
C ARG A 307 10.60 19.46 -14.30
N PHE A 308 11.54 20.03 -13.56
CA PHE A 308 11.18 20.93 -12.46
C PHE A 308 10.47 22.19 -12.98
N GLU A 309 9.39 22.54 -12.30
CA GLU A 309 8.58 23.73 -12.52
C GLU A 309 8.34 24.48 -11.21
N ASN A 310 8.03 25.78 -11.32
CA ASN A 310 7.61 26.57 -10.18
C ASN A 310 6.08 26.63 -10.14
N TYR A 311 5.53 26.46 -8.95
CA TYR A 311 4.10 26.57 -8.67
C TYR A 311 3.88 27.59 -7.56
N THR A 312 2.99 28.55 -7.77
CA THR A 312 2.51 29.49 -6.75
C THR A 312 0.99 29.36 -6.68
N PRO A 313 0.38 29.20 -5.51
CA PRO A 313 -1.07 29.17 -5.39
C PRO A 313 -1.66 30.56 -5.70
N TYR A 314 -2.76 30.55 -6.47
CA TYR A 314 -3.46 31.78 -6.87
C TYR A 314 -4.95 31.70 -6.52
N SER A 315 -5.55 32.85 -6.12
CA SER A 315 -6.98 33.05 -6.18
C SER A 315 -7.26 34.05 -7.34
N GLY A 316 -7.93 33.58 -8.36
CA GLY A 316 -8.05 34.31 -9.63
C GLY A 316 -6.69 34.62 -10.27
N ASN A 317 -6.34 35.89 -10.38
CA ASN A 317 -5.05 36.32 -10.97
C ASN A 317 -4.05 36.86 -9.94
N LYS A 318 -4.31 36.68 -8.64
CA LYS A 318 -3.43 37.18 -7.58
C LYS A 318 -2.86 36.00 -6.79
N PRO A 319 -1.56 36.06 -6.42
CA PRO A 319 -1.00 35.03 -5.53
C PRO A 319 -1.70 35.09 -4.16
N ILE A 320 -1.91 33.94 -3.59
CA ILE A 320 -2.42 33.82 -2.23
C ILE A 320 -1.32 34.26 -1.28
N LEU A 321 -1.69 35.15 -0.35
CA LEU A 321 -0.81 35.69 0.66
C LEU A 321 -1.12 35.05 2.03
N LEU A 322 -0.09 34.81 2.80
CA LEU A 322 -0.12 34.26 4.14
C LEU A 322 0.22 35.35 5.13
N GLU A 323 -0.65 35.64 6.09
CA GLU A 323 -0.39 36.59 7.16
C GLU A 323 0.43 35.89 8.26
N LEU A 324 1.75 36.16 8.29
CA LEU A 324 2.66 35.55 9.24
C LEU A 324 3.24 36.62 10.19
N SER A 325 3.23 36.32 11.48
CA SER A 325 3.93 37.12 12.49
C SER A 325 5.43 36.83 12.47
N LYS A 326 6.24 37.77 12.92
CA LYS A 326 7.69 37.50 13.07
C LYS A 326 7.95 36.33 14.01
N GLY A 327 8.77 35.39 13.55
CA GLY A 327 9.19 34.24 14.35
C GLY A 327 9.11 32.92 13.60
N LYS A 328 8.97 31.84 14.39
CA LYS A 328 8.92 30.47 13.88
C LYS A 328 7.47 30.08 13.63
N HIS A 329 7.28 29.40 12.46
CA HIS A 329 5.99 28.81 12.07
C HIS A 329 6.24 27.39 11.56
N ILE A 330 5.21 26.56 11.59
CA ILE A 330 5.23 25.20 11.01
C ILE A 330 4.33 25.18 9.78
N ILE A 331 4.92 24.96 8.62
CA ILE A 331 4.17 24.69 7.39
C ILE A 331 4.07 23.19 7.23
N ARG A 332 2.82 22.67 7.09
CA ARG A 332 2.55 21.28 6.72
C ARG A 332 1.99 21.22 5.30
N LEU A 333 2.51 20.28 4.51
CA LEU A 333 1.91 19.85 3.26
C LEU A 333 1.45 18.40 3.40
N GLU A 334 0.17 18.17 3.19
CA GLU A 334 -0.47 16.87 3.28
C GLU A 334 -0.98 16.43 1.91
N VAL A 335 -0.84 15.14 1.59
CA VAL A 335 -1.35 14.54 0.36
C VAL A 335 -2.86 14.44 0.44
N VAL A 336 -3.56 15.01 -0.53
CA VAL A 336 -5.01 14.89 -0.69
C VAL A 336 -5.35 14.45 -2.11
N ILE A 337 -6.52 13.84 -2.30
CA ILE A 337 -6.97 13.39 -3.63
C ILE A 337 -7.47 14.58 -4.48
N GLY A 338 -7.88 15.65 -3.81
CA GLY A 338 -8.35 16.88 -4.45
C GLY A 338 -9.63 16.67 -5.24
N LYS A 339 -9.74 17.31 -6.39
CA LYS A 339 -10.96 17.35 -7.20
C LYS A 339 -11.52 15.99 -7.65
N LEU A 340 -10.74 14.92 -7.58
CA LEU A 340 -11.21 13.57 -7.88
C LEU A 340 -11.87 12.88 -6.69
N SER A 341 -11.78 13.45 -5.49
CA SER A 341 -12.33 12.88 -4.26
C SER A 341 -13.83 12.60 -4.35
N SER A 342 -14.58 13.46 -5.03
CA SER A 342 -16.03 13.32 -5.20
C SER A 342 -16.45 12.17 -6.14
N VAL A 343 -15.63 11.81 -7.12
CA VAL A 343 -16.01 10.85 -8.16
C VAL A 343 -15.34 9.48 -8.01
N LEU A 344 -14.22 9.37 -7.28
CA LEU A 344 -13.54 8.08 -7.09
C LEU A 344 -14.38 7.06 -6.30
N PRO A 345 -15.09 7.41 -5.22
CA PRO A 345 -16.00 6.51 -4.54
C PRO A 345 -17.13 6.00 -5.44
N GLU A 346 -17.73 6.90 -6.25
CA GLU A 346 -18.75 6.52 -7.21
C GLU A 346 -18.21 5.52 -8.25
N ILE A 347 -16.97 5.72 -8.72
CA ILE A 347 -16.31 4.81 -9.66
C ILE A 347 -16.06 3.45 -9.00
N GLU A 348 -15.67 3.42 -7.73
CA GLU A 348 -15.48 2.18 -6.97
C GLU A 348 -16.78 1.38 -6.86
N GLU A 349 -17.87 2.06 -6.51
CA GLU A 349 -19.21 1.47 -6.48
C GLU A 349 -19.64 0.95 -7.87
N ILE A 350 -19.41 1.74 -8.91
CA ILE A 350 -19.71 1.35 -10.30
C ILE A 350 -18.93 0.09 -10.68
N VAL A 351 -17.62 0.02 -10.37
CA VAL A 351 -16.80 -1.16 -10.66
C VAL A 351 -17.32 -2.39 -9.92
N SER A 352 -17.70 -2.25 -8.65
CA SER A 352 -18.31 -3.31 -7.87
C SER A 352 -19.60 -3.81 -8.52
N LYS A 353 -20.51 -2.91 -8.91
CA LYS A 353 -21.76 -3.24 -9.60
C LYS A 353 -21.52 -3.88 -10.98
N LEU A 354 -20.54 -3.39 -11.74
CA LEU A 354 -20.16 -3.97 -13.02
C LEU A 354 -19.64 -5.40 -12.87
N ASN A 355 -18.81 -5.67 -11.84
CA ASN A 355 -18.36 -7.02 -11.52
C ASN A 355 -19.52 -7.93 -11.13
N SER A 356 -20.50 -7.42 -10.38
CA SER A 356 -21.73 -8.16 -10.06
C SER A 356 -22.57 -8.47 -11.31
N CYS A 357 -22.75 -7.51 -12.21
CA CYS A 357 -23.42 -7.72 -13.49
C CYS A 357 -22.67 -8.76 -14.35
N TYR A 358 -21.36 -8.64 -14.45
CA TYR A 358 -20.52 -9.62 -15.16
C TYR A 358 -20.70 -11.02 -14.56
N ARG A 359 -20.66 -11.17 -13.22
CA ARG A 359 -20.89 -12.45 -12.54
C ARG A 359 -22.27 -13.03 -12.87
N LYS A 360 -23.35 -12.25 -12.77
CA LYS A 360 -24.70 -12.71 -13.09
C LYS A 360 -24.82 -13.18 -14.55
N ILE A 361 -24.14 -12.50 -15.48
CA ILE A 361 -24.10 -12.92 -16.88
C ILE A 361 -23.39 -14.27 -17.00
N ILE A 362 -22.21 -14.45 -16.43
CA ILE A 362 -21.47 -15.71 -16.53
C ILE A 362 -22.18 -16.88 -15.84
N MET A 363 -22.97 -16.62 -14.80
CA MET A 363 -23.81 -17.67 -14.18
C MET A 363 -24.79 -18.30 -15.16
N ILE A 364 -25.17 -17.59 -16.24
CA ILE A 364 -26.04 -18.09 -17.31
C ILE A 364 -25.23 -18.60 -18.48
N THR A 365 -24.24 -17.82 -18.92
CA THR A 365 -23.53 -18.05 -20.19
C THR A 365 -22.29 -18.91 -20.06
N GLY A 366 -21.74 -19.02 -18.83
CA GLY A 366 -20.39 -19.46 -18.60
C GLY A 366 -19.38 -18.36 -18.92
N SER A 367 -18.13 -18.53 -18.49
CA SER A 367 -17.05 -17.57 -18.71
C SER A 367 -16.57 -17.49 -20.18
N ASN A 368 -16.83 -18.53 -20.97
CA ASN A 368 -16.52 -18.61 -22.40
C ASN A 368 -17.79 -18.98 -23.18
N PRO A 369 -18.75 -18.04 -23.35
CA PRO A 369 -19.98 -18.32 -24.03
C PRO A 369 -19.79 -18.65 -25.51
N ASP A 370 -20.66 -19.49 -26.05
CA ASP A 370 -20.79 -19.64 -27.50
C ASP A 370 -21.43 -18.35 -28.08
N SER A 371 -20.66 -17.64 -28.89
CA SER A 371 -21.09 -16.36 -29.48
C SER A 371 -22.25 -16.50 -30.48
N LEU A 372 -22.55 -17.71 -30.95
CA LEU A 372 -23.63 -17.97 -31.87
C LEU A 372 -24.93 -18.40 -31.16
N ARG A 373 -24.86 -18.70 -29.87
CA ARG A 373 -26.01 -19.09 -29.06
C ARG A 373 -26.70 -17.86 -28.47
N ASP A 374 -28.01 -17.78 -28.65
CA ASP A 374 -28.84 -16.83 -27.92
C ASP A 374 -29.13 -17.38 -26.52
N TYR A 375 -28.66 -16.69 -25.49
CA TYR A 375 -28.87 -17.01 -24.09
C TYR A 375 -30.11 -16.31 -23.49
N GLN A 376 -30.82 -15.52 -24.29
CA GLN A 376 -32.01 -14.77 -23.91
C GLN A 376 -31.81 -13.91 -22.65
N LEU A 377 -30.69 -13.19 -22.58
CA LEU A 377 -30.30 -12.41 -21.40
C LEU A 377 -31.34 -11.35 -21.02
N GLU A 378 -32.08 -10.83 -22.00
CA GLU A 378 -33.19 -9.88 -21.77
C GLU A 378 -34.31 -10.47 -20.89
N THR A 379 -34.52 -11.77 -20.97
CA THR A 379 -35.53 -12.48 -20.18
C THR A 379 -34.97 -13.14 -18.93
N ALA A 380 -33.72 -13.61 -19.03
CA ALA A 380 -33.06 -14.35 -17.98
C ALA A 380 -32.57 -13.46 -16.84
N VAL A 381 -32.07 -12.23 -17.16
CA VAL A 381 -31.50 -11.27 -16.20
C VAL A 381 -31.85 -9.83 -16.57
N PRO A 382 -33.13 -9.46 -16.67
CA PRO A 382 -33.56 -8.11 -17.06
C PRO A 382 -32.98 -7.03 -16.14
N GLU A 383 -32.89 -7.31 -14.84
CA GLU A 383 -32.33 -6.40 -13.84
C GLU A 383 -30.85 -6.05 -14.09
N VAL A 384 -30.09 -6.97 -14.72
CA VAL A 384 -28.70 -6.71 -15.09
C VAL A 384 -28.64 -5.67 -16.19
N LEU A 385 -29.50 -5.79 -17.21
CA LEU A 385 -29.52 -4.84 -18.33
C LEU A 385 -29.95 -3.44 -17.87
N GLU A 386 -30.96 -3.35 -16.98
CA GLU A 386 -31.36 -2.09 -16.36
C GLU A 386 -30.21 -1.45 -15.56
N THR A 387 -29.50 -2.27 -14.79
CA THR A 387 -28.34 -1.82 -14.02
C THR A 387 -27.22 -1.32 -14.94
N LEU A 388 -26.88 -2.08 -16.00
CA LEU A 388 -25.83 -1.67 -16.96
C LEU A 388 -26.19 -0.33 -17.65
N GLU A 389 -27.46 -0.09 -17.96
CA GLU A 389 -27.90 1.19 -18.55
C GLU A 389 -27.83 2.34 -17.53
N ALA A 390 -28.15 2.10 -16.25
CA ALA A 390 -27.99 3.10 -15.20
C ALA A 390 -26.51 3.46 -15.01
N LEU A 391 -25.65 2.44 -14.92
CA LEU A 391 -24.19 2.62 -14.77
C LEU A 391 -23.58 3.34 -15.99
N ARG A 392 -24.08 3.07 -17.20
CA ARG A 392 -23.68 3.79 -18.41
C ARG A 392 -23.92 5.30 -18.27
N LYS A 393 -25.10 5.70 -17.76
CA LYS A 393 -25.44 7.11 -17.56
C LYS A 393 -24.54 7.76 -16.52
N GLN A 394 -24.30 7.10 -15.40
CA GLN A 394 -23.40 7.56 -14.34
C GLN A 394 -21.97 7.74 -14.88
N LEU A 395 -21.40 6.72 -15.56
CA LEU A 395 -20.07 6.80 -16.17
C LEU A 395 -19.94 7.94 -17.19
N LYS A 396 -21.00 8.21 -17.96
CA LYS A 396 -20.99 9.35 -18.91
C LYS A 396 -20.89 10.68 -18.18
N ASN A 397 -21.63 10.87 -17.09
CA ASN A 397 -21.60 12.10 -16.28
C ASN A 397 -20.22 12.27 -15.62
N ILE A 398 -19.69 11.21 -15.01
CA ILE A 398 -18.36 11.18 -14.39
C ILE A 398 -17.26 11.49 -15.42
N GLY A 399 -17.35 10.91 -16.61
CA GLY A 399 -16.41 11.19 -17.70
C GLY A 399 -16.38 12.66 -18.09
N GLY A 400 -17.56 13.29 -18.22
CA GLY A 400 -17.67 14.72 -18.47
C GLY A 400 -17.12 15.59 -17.34
N TYR A 401 -17.34 15.20 -16.07
CA TYR A 401 -16.75 15.89 -14.93
C TYR A 401 -15.21 15.83 -14.96
N ILE A 402 -14.65 14.61 -15.16
CA ILE A 402 -13.19 14.41 -15.20
C ILE A 402 -12.55 15.20 -16.35
N GLU A 403 -13.20 15.26 -17.54
CA GLU A 403 -12.72 16.09 -18.66
C GLU A 403 -12.64 17.57 -18.32
N ASN A 404 -13.62 18.08 -17.57
CA ASN A 404 -13.66 19.47 -17.15
C ASN A 404 -12.62 19.81 -16.09
N VAL A 405 -12.34 18.85 -15.19
CA VAL A 405 -11.40 19.03 -14.06
C VAL A 405 -9.96 18.81 -14.48
N MET A 406 -9.73 17.87 -15.40
CA MET A 406 -8.41 17.49 -15.88
C MET A 406 -8.19 18.06 -17.29
N GLU A 407 -7.65 19.25 -17.38
CA GLU A 407 -7.35 19.94 -18.64
C GLU A 407 -6.58 19.02 -19.60
N GLY A 408 -7.21 18.58 -20.69
CA GLY A 408 -6.54 17.91 -21.80
C GLY A 408 -6.73 16.41 -21.93
N GLY A 409 -7.68 15.78 -21.23
CA GLY A 409 -8.05 14.38 -21.41
C GLY A 409 -7.02 13.40 -20.80
N SER A 410 -7.45 12.69 -19.79
CA SER A 410 -6.62 11.67 -19.09
C SER A 410 -6.81 10.28 -19.71
N ALA A 411 -5.93 9.34 -19.33
CA ALA A 411 -6.14 7.92 -19.63
C ALA A 411 -7.50 7.43 -19.08
N GLY A 412 -7.97 8.01 -17.97
CA GLY A 412 -9.25 7.71 -17.36
C GLY A 412 -10.45 8.05 -18.21
N THR A 413 -10.46 9.23 -18.83
CA THR A 413 -11.57 9.64 -19.72
C THR A 413 -11.69 8.71 -20.92
N LYS A 414 -10.58 8.23 -21.46
CA LYS A 414 -10.58 7.23 -22.55
C LYS A 414 -11.11 5.87 -22.10
N THR A 415 -10.71 5.42 -20.92
CA THR A 415 -11.18 4.15 -20.33
C THR A 415 -12.68 4.20 -20.04
N ILE A 416 -13.14 5.27 -19.40
CA ILE A 416 -14.57 5.51 -19.14
C ILE A 416 -15.35 5.60 -20.44
N GLY A 417 -14.87 6.35 -21.43
CA GLY A 417 -15.49 6.47 -22.74
C GLY A 417 -15.61 5.13 -23.50
N THR A 418 -14.57 4.30 -23.43
CA THR A 418 -14.57 2.95 -24.05
C THR A 418 -15.62 2.06 -23.38
N LEU A 419 -15.68 2.05 -22.06
CA LEU A 419 -16.66 1.26 -21.31
C LEU A 419 -18.08 1.80 -21.53
N THR A 420 -18.30 3.12 -21.48
CA THR A 420 -19.60 3.74 -21.78
C THR A 420 -20.12 3.35 -23.17
N ALA A 421 -19.26 3.39 -24.18
CA ALA A 421 -19.63 3.00 -25.55
C ALA A 421 -19.92 1.48 -25.66
N GLN A 422 -19.25 0.63 -24.89
CA GLN A 422 -19.56 -0.79 -24.81
C GLN A 422 -20.90 -1.03 -24.16
N LEU A 423 -21.18 -0.40 -23.03
CA LEU A 423 -22.47 -0.50 -22.34
C LEU A 423 -23.64 0.02 -23.21
N GLU A 424 -23.38 1.04 -24.05
CA GLU A 424 -24.36 1.52 -25.01
C GLU A 424 -24.73 0.44 -26.07
N ARG A 425 -23.75 -0.33 -26.52
CA ARG A 425 -24.03 -1.48 -27.42
C ARG A 425 -24.85 -2.55 -26.72
N PHE A 426 -24.51 -2.89 -25.49
CA PHE A 426 -25.25 -3.87 -24.69
C PHE A 426 -26.70 -3.45 -24.44
N SER A 427 -26.93 -2.17 -24.18
CA SER A 427 -28.28 -1.60 -23.99
C SER A 427 -29.12 -1.59 -25.26
N LYS A 428 -28.49 -1.46 -26.44
CA LYS A 428 -29.17 -1.52 -27.74
C LYS A 428 -29.49 -2.94 -28.19
N ASP A 429 -28.61 -3.88 -27.90
CA ASP A 429 -28.70 -5.27 -28.33
C ASP A 429 -27.95 -6.17 -27.33
N ALA A 430 -28.70 -6.83 -26.47
CA ALA A 430 -28.18 -7.72 -25.43
C ALA A 430 -27.45 -8.96 -26.02
N TYR A 431 -27.74 -9.35 -27.26
CA TYR A 431 -27.03 -10.44 -27.95
C TYR A 431 -25.53 -10.16 -28.10
N THR A 432 -25.14 -8.87 -28.21
CA THR A 432 -23.74 -8.47 -28.33
C THR A 432 -22.91 -8.76 -27.08
N ILE A 433 -23.52 -8.94 -25.91
CA ILE A 433 -22.86 -9.16 -24.63
C ILE A 433 -21.97 -10.40 -24.69
N THR A 434 -22.48 -11.52 -25.23
CA THR A 434 -21.76 -12.80 -25.28
C THR A 434 -20.51 -12.72 -26.14
N GLY A 435 -20.58 -12.02 -27.27
CA GLY A 435 -19.42 -11.80 -28.16
C GLY A 435 -18.37 -10.83 -27.61
N GLU A 436 -18.75 -9.96 -26.69
CA GLU A 436 -17.87 -8.95 -26.08
C GLU A 436 -17.53 -9.22 -24.61
N LEU A 437 -17.92 -10.35 -24.03
CA LEU A 437 -17.82 -10.64 -22.61
C LEU A 437 -16.37 -10.54 -22.07
N SER A 438 -15.42 -11.12 -22.77
CA SER A 438 -14.00 -11.02 -22.40
C SER A 438 -13.48 -9.56 -22.44
N ARG A 439 -13.92 -8.79 -23.44
CA ARG A 439 -13.57 -7.37 -23.56
C ARG A 439 -14.22 -6.56 -22.44
N PHE A 440 -15.45 -6.89 -22.05
CA PHE A 440 -16.16 -6.26 -20.94
C PHE A 440 -15.37 -6.44 -19.64
N LYS A 441 -14.95 -7.66 -19.31
CA LYS A 441 -14.07 -7.93 -18.17
C LYS A 441 -12.80 -7.10 -18.22
N THR A 442 -12.13 -7.06 -19.37
CA THR A 442 -10.88 -6.28 -19.54
C THR A 442 -11.12 -4.78 -19.30
N ASN A 443 -12.22 -4.22 -19.77
CA ASN A 443 -12.55 -2.80 -19.59
C ASN A 443 -12.85 -2.47 -18.14
N ILE A 444 -13.55 -3.34 -17.41
CA ILE A 444 -13.76 -3.19 -15.95
C ILE A 444 -12.40 -3.18 -15.23
N THR A 445 -11.53 -4.14 -15.53
CA THR A 445 -10.17 -4.20 -14.95
C THR A 445 -9.36 -2.95 -15.26
N SER A 446 -9.47 -2.41 -16.47
CA SER A 446 -8.77 -1.17 -16.87
C SER A 446 -9.27 0.04 -16.09
N LEU A 447 -10.59 0.13 -15.83
CA LEU A 447 -11.16 1.19 -15.01
C LEU A 447 -10.66 1.12 -13.56
N SER A 448 -10.62 -0.09 -12.96
CA SER A 448 -10.06 -0.28 -11.62
C SER A 448 -8.58 0.08 -11.55
N THR A 449 -7.78 -0.30 -12.56
CA THR A 449 -6.34 0.04 -12.61
C THR A 449 -6.14 1.55 -12.70
N TRP A 450 -6.95 2.24 -13.51
CA TRP A 450 -6.91 3.69 -13.57
C TRP A 450 -7.28 4.33 -12.23
N MET A 451 -8.30 3.84 -11.54
CA MET A 451 -8.72 4.32 -10.23
C MET A 451 -7.58 4.24 -9.20
N ILE A 452 -6.83 3.13 -9.17
CA ILE A 452 -5.65 2.99 -8.31
C ILE A 452 -4.60 4.05 -8.64
N SER A 453 -4.36 4.31 -9.93
CA SER A 453 -3.43 5.36 -10.36
C SER A 453 -3.92 6.75 -9.97
N ALA A 454 -5.23 6.99 -10.02
CA ALA A 454 -5.85 8.26 -9.65
C ALA A 454 -5.78 8.54 -8.13
N LYS A 455 -5.83 7.49 -7.29
CA LYS A 455 -5.59 7.61 -5.84
C LYS A 455 -4.15 8.00 -5.50
N SER A 456 -3.20 7.68 -6.36
CA SER A 456 -1.77 7.96 -6.14
C SER A 456 -1.43 9.39 -6.54
N GLN A 457 -0.85 10.16 -5.61
CA GLN A 457 -0.59 11.61 -5.73
C GLN A 457 0.91 11.94 -5.57
N PRO A 458 1.82 11.36 -6.42
CA PRO A 458 3.27 11.53 -6.26
C PRO A 458 3.70 12.97 -6.52
N LEU A 459 4.62 13.48 -5.68
CA LEU A 459 5.19 14.81 -5.83
C LEU A 459 6.61 14.84 -5.27
N LEU A 460 7.56 15.32 -6.07
CA LEU A 460 8.92 15.59 -5.64
C LEU A 460 9.09 17.09 -5.44
N LEU A 461 9.57 17.51 -4.26
CA LEU A 461 9.89 18.89 -3.92
C LEU A 461 11.39 19.10 -3.81
N ASP A 462 11.85 20.24 -4.32
CA ASP A 462 13.21 20.74 -4.22
C ASP A 462 13.30 21.84 -3.15
N TYR A 463 12.49 22.88 -3.25
CA TYR A 463 12.38 23.93 -2.24
C TYR A 463 10.99 24.58 -2.17
N MET A 464 10.72 25.24 -1.04
CA MET A 464 9.70 26.27 -0.91
C MET A 464 10.37 27.65 -0.87
N CYS A 465 9.66 28.67 -1.32
CA CYS A 465 10.12 30.05 -1.27
C CYS A 465 9.03 30.98 -0.74
N LEU A 466 9.32 31.69 0.34
CA LEU A 466 8.48 32.78 0.82
C LEU A 466 9.00 34.10 0.27
N SER A 467 8.12 34.89 -0.33
CA SER A 467 8.47 36.18 -0.94
C SER A 467 7.30 37.16 -0.86
N GLY A 468 7.54 38.40 -1.21
CA GLY A 468 6.43 39.31 -1.48
C GLY A 468 5.68 38.91 -2.76
N PRO A 469 4.46 39.45 -3.00
CA PRO A 469 3.62 39.05 -4.13
C PRO A 469 4.27 39.29 -5.50
N ASN A 470 5.23 40.21 -5.58
CA ASN A 470 6.02 40.52 -6.78
C ASN A 470 7.48 40.05 -6.67
N GLY A 471 7.81 39.25 -5.70
CA GLY A 471 9.18 38.75 -5.46
C GLY A 471 9.67 37.88 -6.62
N LYS A 472 10.91 38.12 -7.05
CA LYS A 472 11.52 37.31 -8.11
C LYS A 472 12.06 36.01 -7.52
N ILE A 473 11.43 34.88 -7.80
CA ILE A 473 11.90 33.56 -7.46
C ILE A 473 12.90 33.04 -8.50
N LYS A 474 13.78 32.12 -8.10
CA LYS A 474 14.74 31.44 -9.01
C LYS A 474 13.97 30.72 -10.13
N ASN A 475 14.56 30.70 -11.33
CA ASN A 475 14.01 29.91 -12.42
C ASN A 475 14.03 28.43 -12.07
N ALA A 476 12.95 27.71 -12.39
CA ALA A 476 12.88 26.27 -12.14
C ALA A 476 13.91 25.45 -12.94
N GLY A 477 14.23 25.89 -14.16
CA GLY A 477 15.21 25.23 -15.03
C GLY A 477 16.62 25.77 -14.84
N ALA A 478 17.61 24.90 -15.05
CA ALA A 478 19.01 25.31 -15.13
C ALA A 478 19.29 26.18 -16.36
N SER A 479 20.22 27.13 -16.24
CA SER A 479 20.70 27.89 -17.39
C SER A 479 21.38 26.96 -18.42
N LEU A 480 21.45 27.39 -19.68
CA LEU A 480 22.12 26.60 -20.72
C LEU A 480 23.57 26.24 -20.34
N GLY A 481 24.29 27.20 -19.75
CA GLY A 481 25.68 26.98 -19.31
C GLY A 481 25.78 25.94 -18.20
N GLN A 482 24.89 26.01 -17.17
CA GLN A 482 24.85 25.03 -16.09
C GLN A 482 24.47 23.64 -16.64
N SER A 483 23.50 23.55 -17.55
CA SER A 483 23.09 22.29 -18.14
C SER A 483 24.20 21.62 -18.96
N VAL A 484 24.90 22.38 -19.78
CA VAL A 484 26.03 21.88 -20.56
C VAL A 484 27.19 21.43 -19.66
N ALA A 485 27.57 22.24 -18.66
CA ALA A 485 28.62 21.89 -17.71
C ALA A 485 28.28 20.60 -16.93
N PHE A 486 27.02 20.46 -16.49
CA PHE A 486 26.54 19.30 -15.78
C PHE A 486 26.57 18.04 -16.68
N GLN A 487 26.05 18.12 -17.91
CA GLN A 487 26.08 17.02 -18.86
C GLN A 487 27.51 16.62 -19.25
N LEU A 488 28.39 17.58 -19.43
CA LEU A 488 29.80 17.30 -19.71
C LEU A 488 30.49 16.57 -18.54
N SER A 489 30.22 17.02 -17.32
CA SER A 489 30.72 16.36 -16.10
C SER A 489 30.16 14.95 -15.96
N SER A 490 28.85 14.74 -16.19
CA SER A 490 28.22 13.42 -16.21
C SER A 490 28.85 12.52 -17.28
N PHE A 491 29.09 13.04 -18.48
CA PHE A 491 29.67 12.28 -19.59
C PHE A 491 31.13 11.86 -19.26
N ILE A 492 31.94 12.78 -18.79
CA ILE A 492 33.34 12.47 -18.41
C ILE A 492 33.35 11.42 -17.29
N TYR A 493 32.46 11.54 -16.32
CA TYR A 493 32.37 10.59 -15.22
C TYR A 493 31.92 9.20 -15.69
N THR A 494 31.11 9.08 -16.75
CA THR A 494 30.69 7.80 -17.35
C THR A 494 31.90 6.94 -17.77
N PHE A 495 33.02 7.57 -18.17
CA PHE A 495 34.24 6.82 -18.53
C PHE A 495 35.08 6.38 -17.30
N SER A 496 34.85 6.97 -16.14
CA SER A 496 35.55 6.64 -14.91
C SER A 496 34.73 5.80 -13.95
N LYS A 497 33.45 5.61 -14.24
CA LYS A 497 32.52 4.85 -13.40
C LYS A 497 32.56 3.37 -13.72
N ASP A 498 32.96 2.58 -12.77
CA ASP A 498 32.66 1.15 -12.80
C ASP A 498 31.18 1.00 -12.45
N TYR A 499 30.34 0.75 -13.46
CA TYR A 499 28.88 0.58 -13.31
C TYR A 499 28.49 -0.63 -12.46
N GLN A 500 29.45 -1.46 -12.07
CA GLN A 500 29.24 -2.67 -11.29
C GLN A 500 29.46 -2.48 -9.78
N VAL A 501 30.09 -1.36 -9.36
CA VAL A 501 30.42 -1.13 -7.96
C VAL A 501 29.49 -0.08 -7.36
N ASN A 502 28.77 -0.45 -6.32
CA ASN A 502 28.00 0.44 -5.45
C ASN A 502 28.92 1.48 -4.79
N THR A 503 28.39 2.57 -4.29
CA THR A 503 29.11 3.59 -3.54
C THR A 503 30.00 2.92 -2.49
N LYS A 504 31.32 3.04 -2.63
CA LYS A 504 32.29 2.39 -1.73
C LYS A 504 32.11 2.95 -0.33
N ALA A 505 31.94 2.10 0.64
CA ALA A 505 32.32 2.43 2.00
C ALA A 505 33.77 2.95 1.98
N GLN A 506 34.11 3.95 2.76
CA GLN A 506 35.46 4.54 2.77
C GLN A 506 36.45 3.56 3.43
N GLY A 507 36.90 2.54 2.68
CA GLY A 507 37.86 1.56 3.16
C GLY A 507 37.25 0.20 3.43
N GLY A 508 38.06 -0.84 3.60
CA GLY A 508 37.61 -2.17 3.92
C GLY A 508 37.50 -3.16 2.73
N ASN A 509 37.13 -4.38 3.03
CA ASN A 509 36.96 -5.46 2.06
C ASN A 509 35.68 -5.25 1.24
N THR A 510 35.59 -5.91 0.09
CA THR A 510 34.37 -5.96 -0.71
C THR A 510 33.77 -7.35 -0.61
N VAL A 511 32.48 -7.42 -0.26
CA VAL A 511 31.66 -8.65 -0.27
C VAL A 511 30.81 -8.65 -1.53
N THR A 512 31.01 -9.65 -2.38
CA THR A 512 30.25 -9.83 -3.61
C THR A 512 29.01 -10.67 -3.32
N VAL A 513 27.83 -10.09 -3.54
CA VAL A 513 26.53 -10.73 -3.26
C VAL A 513 25.76 -10.89 -4.58
N TRP A 514 25.37 -12.11 -4.90
CA TRP A 514 24.49 -12.39 -6.04
C TRP A 514 23.06 -12.60 -5.56
N THR A 515 22.11 -12.10 -6.36
CA THR A 515 20.70 -12.38 -6.15
C THR A 515 20.02 -12.71 -7.48
N SER A 516 19.04 -13.61 -7.44
CA SER A 516 18.15 -13.93 -8.55
C SER A 516 16.82 -13.16 -8.48
N SER A 517 16.66 -12.27 -7.49
CA SER A 517 15.47 -11.44 -7.33
C SER A 517 15.25 -10.50 -8.52
N GLY A 518 14.01 -10.03 -8.71
CA GLY A 518 13.71 -9.09 -9.80
C GLY A 518 14.43 -7.75 -9.67
N GLN A 519 14.51 -7.00 -10.78
CA GLN A 519 15.22 -5.72 -10.84
C GLN A 519 14.73 -4.69 -9.79
N THR A 520 13.42 -4.66 -9.53
CA THR A 520 12.83 -3.78 -8.52
C THR A 520 13.30 -4.15 -7.11
N GLN A 521 13.29 -5.44 -6.78
CA GLN A 521 13.78 -5.94 -5.48
C GLN A 521 15.28 -5.66 -5.31
N LEU A 522 16.06 -5.86 -6.37
CA LEU A 522 17.49 -5.51 -6.37
C LEU A 522 17.70 -4.02 -6.05
N SER A 523 16.89 -3.14 -6.64
CA SER A 523 16.99 -1.69 -6.39
C SER A 523 16.65 -1.35 -4.96
N ILE A 524 15.63 -1.99 -4.37
CA ILE A 524 15.25 -1.82 -2.96
C ILE A 524 16.37 -2.33 -2.04
N LEU A 525 16.91 -3.52 -2.29
CA LEU A 525 18.02 -4.06 -1.50
C LEU A 525 19.26 -3.16 -1.55
N ARG A 526 19.58 -2.63 -2.74
CA ARG A 526 20.68 -1.64 -2.87
C ARG A 526 20.43 -0.39 -2.06
N GLN A 527 19.22 0.13 -2.11
CA GLN A 527 18.82 1.29 -1.35
C GLN A 527 18.95 1.02 0.16
N MET A 528 18.46 -0.11 0.66
CA MET A 528 18.61 -0.49 2.07
C MET A 528 20.09 -0.61 2.50
N ILE A 529 20.94 -1.18 1.65
CA ILE A 529 22.38 -1.27 1.91
C ILE A 529 23.00 0.12 1.97
N GLU A 530 22.63 1.02 1.08
CA GLU A 530 23.17 2.38 1.01
C GLU A 530 22.67 3.28 2.14
N ASP A 531 21.39 3.17 2.48
CA ASP A 531 20.71 4.09 3.40
C ASP A 531 20.91 3.67 4.87
N ASP A 532 21.01 2.37 5.15
CA ASP A 532 21.03 1.81 6.50
C ASP A 532 22.34 1.05 6.81
N PHE A 533 22.64 0.00 6.06
CA PHE A 533 23.73 -0.93 6.39
C PHE A 533 25.10 -0.26 6.47
N TYR A 534 25.40 0.68 5.60
CA TYR A 534 26.70 1.39 5.61
C TYR A 534 26.88 2.36 6.77
N ASN A 535 25.84 2.65 7.55
CA ASN A 535 25.95 3.48 8.75
C ASN A 535 26.78 2.78 9.84
N ASP A 536 26.64 1.47 9.97
CA ASP A 536 27.24 0.69 11.04
C ASP A 536 28.42 -0.19 10.58
N HIS A 537 28.62 -0.32 9.25
CA HIS A 537 29.60 -1.26 8.70
C HIS A 537 30.60 -0.59 7.74
N ASN A 538 31.88 -0.93 7.89
CA ASN A 538 32.97 -0.33 7.14
C ASN A 538 33.54 -1.25 6.05
N PHE A 539 32.66 -1.94 5.31
CA PHE A 539 33.04 -2.74 4.13
C PHE A 539 32.00 -2.52 3.01
N THR A 540 32.37 -2.84 1.78
CA THR A 540 31.53 -2.61 0.60
C THR A 540 30.76 -3.87 0.25
N VAL A 541 29.46 -3.76 -0.05
CA VAL A 541 28.63 -4.83 -0.59
C VAL A 541 28.41 -4.60 -2.09
N ASP A 542 28.94 -5.49 -2.93
CA ASP A 542 28.78 -5.48 -4.37
C ASP A 542 27.62 -6.40 -4.76
N LEU A 543 26.40 -5.87 -4.75
CA LEU A 543 25.16 -6.60 -5.02
C LEU A 543 24.86 -6.66 -6.52
N LYS A 544 24.83 -7.87 -7.09
CA LYS A 544 24.62 -8.15 -8.52
C LYS A 544 23.38 -8.99 -8.78
N LEU A 545 22.63 -8.62 -9.80
CA LEU A 545 21.58 -9.47 -10.36
C LEU A 545 22.23 -10.52 -11.26
N VAL A 546 22.16 -11.76 -10.87
CA VAL A 546 22.73 -12.87 -11.64
C VAL A 546 21.71 -14.00 -11.78
N THR A 547 21.31 -14.28 -13.01
CA THR A 547 20.33 -15.33 -13.34
C THR A 547 20.99 -16.61 -13.86
N THR A 548 22.33 -16.65 -13.91
CA THR A 548 23.08 -17.83 -14.33
C THR A 548 23.24 -18.83 -13.18
N SER A 549 23.52 -20.10 -13.53
CA SER A 549 23.71 -21.15 -12.54
C SER A 549 24.84 -20.83 -11.56
N LEU A 550 24.49 -20.64 -10.31
CA LEU A 550 25.45 -20.45 -9.23
C LEU A 550 26.41 -21.64 -9.09
N LEU A 551 25.91 -22.85 -9.30
CA LEU A 551 26.72 -24.07 -9.26
C LEU A 551 27.87 -24.05 -10.29
N MET A 552 27.61 -23.57 -11.49
CA MET A 552 28.63 -23.46 -12.53
C MET A 552 29.72 -22.45 -12.18
N ALA A 553 29.31 -21.32 -11.59
CA ALA A 553 30.22 -20.30 -11.13
C ALA A 553 31.10 -20.78 -9.96
N ILE A 554 30.51 -21.50 -9.01
CA ILE A 554 31.22 -22.14 -7.90
C ILE A 554 32.27 -23.14 -8.44
N ALA A 555 31.86 -24.01 -9.37
CA ALA A 555 32.74 -25.02 -9.96
C ALA A 555 33.90 -24.39 -10.77
N ALA A 556 33.67 -23.21 -11.37
CA ALA A 556 34.70 -22.46 -12.07
C ALA A 556 35.59 -21.60 -11.15
N GLY A 557 35.36 -21.59 -9.83
CA GLY A 557 36.06 -20.72 -8.86
C GLY A 557 35.79 -19.22 -9.05
N LYS A 558 34.67 -18.87 -9.69
CA LYS A 558 34.22 -17.50 -9.99
C LYS A 558 32.88 -17.16 -9.32
N GLY A 559 32.53 -17.90 -8.26
CA GLY A 559 31.32 -17.63 -7.48
C GLY A 559 31.43 -16.34 -6.67
N PRO A 560 30.31 -15.77 -6.19
CA PRO A 560 30.29 -14.66 -5.23
C PRO A 560 30.74 -15.10 -3.84
N ASP A 561 30.83 -14.15 -2.91
CA ASP A 561 30.99 -14.46 -1.49
C ASP A 561 29.68 -15.00 -0.89
N MET A 562 28.56 -14.47 -1.36
CA MET A 562 27.21 -14.85 -0.89
C MET A 562 26.21 -14.87 -2.03
N ALA A 563 25.15 -15.66 -1.84
CA ALA A 563 23.99 -15.63 -2.72
C ALA A 563 22.69 -15.55 -1.92
N LEU A 564 21.80 -14.65 -2.36
CA LEU A 564 20.45 -14.44 -1.82
C LEU A 564 19.41 -15.05 -2.75
N ASN A 565 18.25 -15.41 -2.20
CA ASN A 565 17.12 -15.97 -2.92
C ASN A 565 17.48 -17.28 -3.66
N VAL A 566 18.18 -18.17 -2.96
CA VAL A 566 18.57 -19.49 -3.44
C VAL A 566 17.51 -20.52 -3.03
N ALA A 567 17.14 -21.44 -3.91
CA ALA A 567 16.24 -22.53 -3.53
C ALA A 567 16.90 -23.41 -2.44
N THR A 568 16.14 -23.83 -1.44
CA THR A 568 16.66 -24.63 -0.33
C THR A 568 17.28 -25.95 -0.79
N THR A 569 16.72 -26.57 -1.85
CA THR A 569 17.28 -27.76 -2.51
C THR A 569 18.68 -27.53 -3.08
N ASP A 570 18.89 -26.36 -3.69
CA ASP A 570 20.19 -25.97 -4.23
C ASP A 570 21.20 -25.69 -3.11
N ALA A 571 20.77 -24.98 -2.07
CA ALA A 571 21.62 -24.71 -0.90
C ALA A 571 22.13 -26.00 -0.26
N MET A 572 21.26 -27.01 -0.08
CA MET A 572 21.64 -28.30 0.44
C MET A 572 22.53 -29.12 -0.52
N ASN A 573 22.32 -28.98 -1.84
CA ASN A 573 23.24 -29.58 -2.82
C ASN A 573 24.64 -28.93 -2.75
N TYR A 574 24.71 -27.60 -2.52
CA TYR A 574 25.99 -26.91 -2.30
C TYR A 574 26.65 -27.36 -0.98
N ALA A 575 25.85 -27.54 0.07
CA ALA A 575 26.32 -28.07 1.36
C ALA A 575 26.92 -29.48 1.21
N TYR A 576 26.22 -30.37 0.52
CA TYR A 576 26.70 -31.71 0.20
C TYR A 576 28.04 -31.72 -0.56
N ARG A 577 28.23 -30.74 -1.43
CA ARG A 577 29.47 -30.53 -2.19
C ARG A 577 30.55 -29.77 -1.40
N ASN A 578 30.30 -29.46 -0.14
CA ASN A 578 31.22 -28.71 0.71
C ASN A 578 31.54 -27.30 0.17
N ALA A 579 30.59 -26.65 -0.52
CA ALA A 579 30.79 -25.36 -1.18
C ALA A 579 30.28 -24.16 -0.35
N VAL A 580 29.45 -24.41 0.67
CA VAL A 580 28.89 -23.39 1.57
C VAL A 580 29.39 -23.59 3.01
N VAL A 581 29.36 -22.51 3.77
CA VAL A 581 29.78 -22.43 5.16
C VAL A 581 28.69 -23.03 6.07
N ASP A 582 29.11 -23.79 7.11
CA ASP A 582 28.24 -24.13 8.21
C ASP A 582 28.05 -22.91 9.12
N LEU A 583 26.88 -22.37 9.18
CA LEU A 583 26.59 -21.15 9.97
C LEU A 583 26.61 -21.44 11.48
N ALA A 584 26.46 -22.67 11.90
CA ALA A 584 26.59 -23.07 13.32
C ALA A 584 28.02 -22.85 13.86
N GLU A 585 29.02 -22.61 12.99
CA GLU A 585 30.40 -22.28 13.42
C GLU A 585 30.48 -20.85 14.04
N PHE A 586 29.53 -19.97 13.80
CA PHE A 586 29.56 -18.60 14.33
C PHE A 586 29.06 -18.53 15.77
N SER A 587 29.79 -17.82 16.62
CA SER A 587 29.55 -17.78 18.08
C SER A 587 28.18 -17.23 18.47
N ASP A 588 27.63 -16.32 17.66
CA ASP A 588 26.33 -15.66 17.86
C ASP A 588 25.18 -16.34 17.10
N PHE A 589 25.45 -17.42 16.38
CA PHE A 589 24.43 -18.15 15.61
C PHE A 589 23.25 -18.61 16.48
N SER A 590 23.52 -19.02 17.72
CA SER A 590 22.45 -19.47 18.63
C SER A 590 21.42 -18.38 18.93
N GLU A 591 21.83 -17.12 18.93
CA GLU A 591 20.95 -15.95 19.08
C GLU A 591 20.22 -15.67 17.76
N ILE A 592 20.95 -15.61 16.65
CA ILE A 592 20.36 -15.35 15.32
C ILE A 592 19.30 -16.41 14.96
N LYS A 593 19.56 -17.68 15.29
CA LYS A 593 18.62 -18.78 15.08
C LYS A 593 17.24 -18.52 15.69
N THR A 594 17.16 -17.81 16.82
CA THR A 594 15.88 -17.53 17.50
C THR A 594 14.98 -16.57 16.74
N ARG A 595 15.51 -15.84 15.76
CA ARG A 595 14.74 -14.93 14.90
C ARG A 595 13.90 -15.69 13.86
N PHE A 596 14.17 -16.98 13.65
CA PHE A 596 13.50 -17.81 12.66
C PHE A 596 12.66 -18.89 13.32
N ARG A 597 11.56 -19.27 12.68
CA ARG A 597 10.78 -20.43 13.10
C ARG A 597 11.60 -21.72 12.89
N ALA A 598 11.48 -22.68 13.79
CA ALA A 598 12.20 -23.95 13.68
C ALA A 598 11.88 -24.69 12.36
N SER A 599 10.64 -24.62 11.89
CA SER A 599 10.21 -25.22 10.62
C SER A 599 10.96 -24.64 9.41
N ALA A 600 11.24 -23.33 9.40
CA ALA A 600 11.95 -22.68 8.29
C ALA A 600 13.45 -23.04 8.24
N LEU A 601 14.02 -23.42 9.37
CA LEU A 601 15.42 -23.87 9.42
C LEU A 601 15.59 -25.36 9.08
N THR A 602 14.52 -26.15 9.13
CA THR A 602 14.56 -27.58 8.88
C THR A 602 15.07 -27.92 7.48
N SER A 603 14.61 -27.18 6.47
CA SER A 603 14.93 -27.39 5.06
C SER A 603 16.40 -27.07 4.71
N VAL A 604 17.09 -26.29 5.54
CA VAL A 604 18.48 -25.83 5.35
C VAL A 604 19.45 -26.42 6.39
N SER A 605 18.96 -27.34 7.19
CA SER A 605 19.74 -28.01 8.25
C SER A 605 20.02 -29.46 7.91
N TYR A 606 21.19 -29.96 8.31
CA TYR A 606 21.53 -31.38 8.27
C TYR A 606 22.34 -31.74 9.50
N LYS A 607 21.79 -32.64 10.32
CA LYS A 607 22.32 -32.99 11.64
C LYS A 607 22.41 -31.74 12.53
N ASP A 608 23.60 -31.43 13.03
CA ASP A 608 23.83 -30.26 13.90
C ASP A 608 24.25 -29.01 13.15
N SER A 609 24.37 -29.09 11.82
CA SER A 609 24.83 -28.00 10.93
C SER A 609 23.67 -27.28 10.27
N VAL A 610 23.82 -25.98 10.07
CA VAL A 610 22.87 -25.11 9.32
C VAL A 610 23.64 -24.41 8.22
N TYR A 611 23.22 -24.57 6.97
CA TYR A 611 23.99 -24.13 5.80
C TYR A 611 23.44 -22.90 5.12
N ALA A 612 22.29 -22.39 5.56
CA ALA A 612 21.68 -21.18 5.04
C ALA A 612 20.75 -20.53 6.07
N LEU A 613 20.44 -19.24 5.91
CA LEU A 613 19.33 -18.59 6.61
C LEU A 613 18.12 -18.44 5.67
N PRO A 614 16.89 -18.66 6.17
CA PRO A 614 15.68 -18.41 5.40
C PRO A 614 15.64 -16.97 4.89
N PHE A 615 15.27 -16.80 3.61
CA PHE A 615 15.13 -15.47 2.99
C PHE A 615 13.66 -15.12 2.72
N THR A 616 12.92 -16.02 2.09
CA THR A 616 11.47 -15.90 1.91
C THR A 616 10.80 -17.21 2.25
N GLN A 617 9.56 -17.14 2.72
CA GLN A 617 8.69 -18.29 2.94
C GLN A 617 7.33 -17.99 2.29
N SER A 618 6.79 -18.97 1.58
CA SER A 618 5.48 -18.92 0.98
C SER A 618 4.71 -20.20 1.24
N PHE A 619 3.39 -20.08 1.40
CA PHE A 619 2.48 -21.18 1.69
C PHE A 619 1.10 -20.88 1.13
N HIS A 620 0.30 -21.92 0.96
CA HIS A 620 -1.07 -21.77 0.48
C HIS A 620 -2.06 -21.43 1.60
N MET A 621 -3.04 -20.60 1.25
CA MET A 621 -4.20 -20.26 2.07
C MET A 621 -5.47 -20.42 1.23
N LEU A 622 -6.60 -20.64 1.89
CA LEU A 622 -7.91 -20.55 1.25
C LEU A 622 -8.40 -19.10 1.28
N PHE A 623 -8.64 -18.52 0.11
CA PHE A 623 -9.29 -17.21 -0.05
C PHE A 623 -10.74 -17.41 -0.45
N TYR A 624 -11.66 -16.61 0.10
CA TYR A 624 -13.08 -16.71 -0.21
C TYR A 624 -13.73 -15.33 -0.32
N ARG A 625 -14.67 -15.19 -1.24
CA ARG A 625 -15.51 -14.01 -1.40
C ARG A 625 -16.72 -14.14 -0.48
N SER A 626 -16.70 -13.44 0.65
CA SER A 626 -17.73 -13.52 1.68
C SER A 626 -19.11 -13.14 1.15
N ASP A 627 -19.22 -12.12 0.30
CA ASP A 627 -20.43 -11.70 -0.36
C ASP A 627 -21.03 -12.81 -1.24
N ILE A 628 -20.21 -13.46 -2.07
CA ILE A 628 -20.67 -14.45 -3.04
C ILE A 628 -21.03 -15.78 -2.37
N ILE A 629 -20.18 -16.27 -1.45
CA ILE A 629 -20.46 -17.54 -0.77
C ILE A 629 -21.71 -17.42 0.12
N SER A 630 -21.95 -16.24 0.73
CA SER A 630 -23.17 -15.95 1.49
C SER A 630 -24.40 -15.95 0.58
N GLU A 631 -24.36 -15.28 -0.58
CA GLU A 631 -25.41 -15.27 -1.60
C GLU A 631 -25.78 -16.70 -2.05
N LEU A 632 -24.78 -17.56 -2.20
CA LEU A 632 -24.96 -18.96 -2.64
C LEU A 632 -25.29 -19.93 -1.49
N GLY A 633 -25.31 -19.48 -0.24
CA GLY A 633 -25.51 -20.31 0.94
C GLY A 633 -24.39 -21.33 1.17
N ILE A 634 -23.16 -21.03 0.72
CA ILE A 634 -21.95 -21.85 0.91
C ILE A 634 -21.29 -21.43 2.22
N LYS A 635 -20.99 -22.39 3.08
CA LYS A 635 -20.15 -22.16 4.26
C LYS A 635 -18.68 -22.13 3.86
N ILE A 636 -17.87 -21.41 4.64
CA ILE A 636 -16.41 -21.42 4.47
C ILE A 636 -15.92 -22.87 4.63
N PRO A 637 -15.25 -23.44 3.60
CA PRO A 637 -14.79 -24.82 3.68
C PRO A 637 -13.67 -25.01 4.72
N GLU A 638 -13.89 -25.86 5.69
CA GLU A 638 -12.87 -26.27 6.67
C GLU A 638 -12.18 -27.58 6.26
N THR A 639 -12.91 -28.43 5.53
CA THR A 639 -12.40 -29.73 5.09
C THR A 639 -12.43 -29.86 3.58
N TRP A 640 -11.64 -30.79 3.03
CA TRP A 640 -11.71 -31.12 1.59
C TRP A 640 -13.10 -31.61 1.17
N GLN A 641 -13.83 -32.26 2.08
CA GLN A 641 -15.23 -32.67 1.81
C GLN A 641 -16.17 -31.47 1.68
N ASP A 642 -15.93 -30.39 2.47
CA ASP A 642 -16.72 -29.16 2.34
C ASP A 642 -16.46 -28.49 1.00
N VAL A 643 -15.22 -28.51 0.52
CA VAL A 643 -14.88 -28.04 -0.83
C VAL A 643 -15.66 -28.82 -1.88
N ILE A 644 -15.63 -30.16 -1.80
CA ILE A 644 -16.35 -31.03 -2.76
C ILE A 644 -17.86 -30.70 -2.73
N ASN A 645 -18.44 -30.53 -1.56
CA ASN A 645 -19.85 -30.14 -1.40
C ASN A 645 -20.14 -28.77 -2.03
N ALA A 646 -19.25 -27.80 -1.87
CA ALA A 646 -19.37 -26.47 -2.47
C ALA A 646 -19.28 -26.51 -4.01
N LEU A 647 -18.46 -27.41 -4.58
CA LEU A 647 -18.28 -27.54 -6.03
C LEU A 647 -19.59 -27.73 -6.79
N ALA A 648 -20.55 -28.50 -6.24
CA ALA A 648 -21.86 -28.73 -6.87
C ALA A 648 -22.64 -27.41 -7.04
N THR A 649 -22.65 -26.57 -6.00
CA THR A 649 -23.32 -25.27 -6.01
C THR A 649 -22.57 -24.28 -6.93
N LEU A 650 -21.26 -24.24 -6.90
CA LEU A 650 -20.46 -23.40 -7.77
C LEU A 650 -20.72 -23.74 -9.23
N LYS A 651 -20.61 -25.01 -9.61
CA LYS A 651 -20.81 -25.46 -11.00
C LYS A 651 -22.23 -25.23 -11.50
N LYS A 652 -23.25 -25.42 -10.65
CA LYS A 652 -24.64 -25.08 -11.00
C LYS A 652 -24.80 -23.63 -11.42
N ASN A 653 -23.96 -22.75 -10.87
CA ASN A 653 -23.96 -21.32 -11.16
C ASN A 653 -22.84 -20.91 -12.12
N ASN A 654 -22.25 -21.85 -12.88
CA ASN A 654 -21.11 -21.61 -13.79
C ASN A 654 -19.92 -20.90 -13.13
N LEU A 655 -19.77 -21.05 -11.81
CA LEU A 655 -18.63 -20.57 -11.05
C LEU A 655 -17.65 -21.72 -10.80
N GLU A 656 -16.40 -21.37 -10.51
CA GLU A 656 -15.36 -22.36 -10.37
C GLU A 656 -14.65 -22.25 -9.01
N PHE A 657 -14.07 -23.35 -8.59
CA PHE A 657 -13.15 -23.42 -7.48
C PHE A 657 -11.72 -23.41 -8.02
N GLY A 658 -10.87 -22.55 -7.43
CA GLY A 658 -9.45 -22.46 -7.77
C GLY A 658 -8.60 -23.34 -6.86
N ILE A 659 -7.92 -24.33 -7.43
CA ILE A 659 -6.89 -25.13 -6.77
C ILE A 659 -5.59 -24.96 -7.56
N PRO A 660 -4.41 -24.85 -6.88
CA PRO A 660 -3.14 -24.70 -7.57
C PRO A 660 -2.92 -25.74 -8.66
N ILE A 661 -2.32 -25.30 -9.74
CA ILE A 661 -2.13 -26.14 -10.96
C ILE A 661 -1.35 -27.41 -10.64
N PRO A 662 -1.51 -28.49 -11.46
CA PRO A 662 -0.84 -29.77 -11.20
C PRO A 662 0.68 -29.74 -11.14
N SER A 663 1.31 -28.72 -11.71
CA SER A 663 2.77 -28.53 -11.59
C SER A 663 3.22 -27.99 -10.23
N ASP A 664 2.30 -27.40 -9.44
CA ASP A 664 2.55 -26.99 -8.06
C ASP A 664 2.11 -28.10 -7.10
N LEU A 665 3.05 -28.88 -6.64
CA LEU A 665 2.80 -30.03 -5.76
C LEU A 665 2.52 -29.67 -4.31
N ASN A 666 2.57 -28.41 -3.91
CA ASN A 666 2.38 -28.02 -2.51
C ASN A 666 1.02 -28.42 -1.95
N THR A 667 -0.05 -28.34 -2.76
CA THR A 667 -1.38 -28.80 -2.35
C THR A 667 -1.40 -30.33 -2.19
N PHE A 668 -0.76 -31.08 -3.09
CA PHE A 668 -0.61 -32.53 -2.96
C PHE A 668 0.19 -32.89 -1.70
N TYR A 669 1.31 -32.23 -1.42
CA TYR A 669 2.09 -32.45 -0.21
C TYR A 669 1.28 -32.17 1.05
N SER A 670 0.47 -31.11 1.05
CA SER A 670 -0.44 -30.81 2.15
C SER A 670 -1.42 -31.97 2.39
N MET A 671 -2.10 -32.45 1.34
CA MET A 671 -2.99 -33.61 1.44
C MET A 671 -2.27 -34.89 1.86
N LEU A 672 -1.04 -35.12 1.38
CA LEU A 672 -0.21 -36.26 1.74
C LEU A 672 0.04 -36.29 3.26
N TYR A 673 0.52 -35.19 3.82
CA TYR A 673 0.82 -35.11 5.25
C TYR A 673 -0.43 -35.12 6.13
N GLN A 674 -1.52 -34.47 5.70
CA GLN A 674 -2.82 -34.51 6.40
C GLN A 674 -3.39 -35.94 6.48
N ASN A 675 -3.14 -36.75 5.45
CA ASN A 675 -3.56 -38.16 5.44
C ASN A 675 -2.56 -39.09 6.21
N GLY A 676 -1.49 -38.53 6.79
CA GLY A 676 -0.47 -39.30 7.49
C GLY A 676 0.57 -40.00 6.60
N GLY A 677 0.53 -39.70 5.28
CA GLY A 677 1.52 -40.20 4.33
C GLY A 677 2.85 -39.44 4.42
N ARG A 678 3.87 -39.98 3.78
CA ARG A 678 5.24 -39.44 3.76
C ARG A 678 5.87 -39.60 2.39
N LEU A 679 6.78 -38.71 2.04
CA LEU A 679 7.59 -38.85 0.81
C LEU A 679 8.65 -39.95 0.95
N TYR A 680 9.25 -40.03 2.11
CA TYR A 680 10.29 -41.01 2.46
C TYR A 680 9.99 -41.68 3.79
N ASN A 681 10.52 -42.86 3.98
CA ASN A 681 10.49 -43.57 5.27
C ASN A 681 11.28 -42.78 6.34
N GLU A 682 11.12 -43.14 7.62
CA GLU A 682 11.75 -42.43 8.74
C GLU A 682 13.29 -42.36 8.66
N LYS A 683 13.92 -43.29 7.99
CA LYS A 683 15.37 -43.32 7.77
C LYS A 683 15.81 -42.60 6.50
N SER A 684 14.86 -42.03 5.73
CA SER A 684 15.13 -41.41 4.43
C SER A 684 15.90 -42.27 3.43
N THR A 685 15.74 -43.57 3.52
CA THR A 685 16.45 -44.56 2.69
C THR A 685 15.61 -45.09 1.52
N ALA A 686 14.31 -44.94 1.56
CA ALA A 686 13.39 -45.37 0.51
C ALA A 686 12.18 -44.43 0.42
N ALA A 687 11.63 -44.26 -0.79
CA ALA A 687 10.38 -43.54 -0.99
C ALA A 687 9.21 -44.31 -0.37
N GLU A 688 8.23 -43.60 0.22
CA GLU A 688 7.03 -44.18 0.86
C GLU A 688 5.74 -43.79 0.12
N LEU A 689 5.87 -43.43 -1.14
CA LEU A 689 4.74 -43.00 -1.99
C LEU A 689 3.77 -44.15 -2.36
N ALA A 690 4.14 -45.38 -2.12
CA ALA A 690 3.29 -46.54 -2.35
C ALA A 690 2.45 -46.97 -1.13
N SER A 691 2.48 -46.18 -0.03
CA SER A 691 1.62 -46.44 1.11
C SER A 691 0.15 -46.14 0.78
N TYR A 692 -0.78 -46.74 1.52
CA TYR A 692 -2.20 -46.50 1.36
C TYR A 692 -2.54 -45.00 1.51
N GLU A 693 -1.97 -44.35 2.50
CA GLU A 693 -2.14 -42.94 2.81
C GLU A 693 -1.65 -42.06 1.66
N SER A 694 -0.50 -42.39 1.09
CA SER A 694 0.07 -41.64 -0.04
C SER A 694 -0.78 -41.79 -1.33
N ILE A 695 -1.23 -43.02 -1.63
CA ILE A 695 -2.09 -43.31 -2.76
C ILE A 695 -3.44 -42.61 -2.58
N SER A 696 -4.04 -42.68 -1.38
CA SER A 696 -5.31 -41.99 -1.07
C SER A 696 -5.21 -40.51 -1.27
N ALA A 697 -4.15 -39.85 -0.77
CA ALA A 697 -3.91 -38.42 -0.95
C ALA A 697 -3.73 -38.04 -2.43
N PHE A 698 -3.00 -38.86 -3.19
CA PHE A 698 -2.81 -38.63 -4.62
C PHE A 698 -4.12 -38.78 -5.40
N THR A 699 -4.92 -39.79 -5.06
CA THR A 699 -6.23 -39.99 -5.67
C THR A 699 -7.13 -38.78 -5.41
N GLN A 700 -7.28 -38.37 -4.16
CA GLN A 700 -8.07 -37.21 -3.77
C GLN A 700 -7.61 -35.93 -4.49
N TRP A 701 -6.31 -35.70 -4.56
CA TRP A 701 -5.77 -34.53 -5.27
C TRP A 701 -6.04 -34.59 -6.78
N SER A 702 -5.85 -35.74 -7.41
CA SER A 702 -6.02 -35.89 -8.87
C SER A 702 -7.49 -35.78 -9.28
N GLU A 703 -8.44 -36.21 -8.43
CA GLU A 703 -9.89 -36.12 -8.67
C GLU A 703 -10.35 -34.67 -8.87
N PHE A 704 -9.70 -33.68 -8.25
CA PHE A 704 -10.02 -32.27 -8.53
C PHE A 704 -9.87 -31.90 -10.00
N PHE A 705 -8.94 -32.52 -10.72
CA PHE A 705 -8.65 -32.25 -12.12
C PHE A 705 -9.33 -33.24 -13.10
N THR A 706 -9.52 -34.48 -12.68
CA THR A 706 -10.12 -35.52 -13.53
C THR A 706 -11.64 -35.56 -13.42
N ASP A 707 -12.15 -35.58 -12.21
CA ASP A 707 -13.57 -35.79 -11.93
C ASP A 707 -14.30 -34.47 -11.71
N TYR A 708 -13.70 -33.57 -10.91
CA TYR A 708 -14.30 -32.28 -10.63
C TYR A 708 -13.92 -31.21 -11.64
N GLN A 709 -13.07 -31.49 -12.62
CA GLN A 709 -12.74 -30.63 -13.75
C GLN A 709 -12.31 -29.21 -13.34
N SER A 710 -11.55 -29.11 -12.26
CA SER A 710 -10.91 -27.85 -11.88
C SER A 710 -9.98 -27.36 -12.98
N PRO A 711 -9.94 -26.05 -13.27
CA PRO A 711 -9.09 -25.51 -14.34
C PRO A 711 -7.61 -25.78 -14.06
N LYS A 712 -6.89 -26.26 -15.07
CA LYS A 712 -5.46 -26.56 -14.97
C LYS A 712 -4.57 -25.33 -15.08
N GLN A 713 -5.11 -24.21 -15.52
CA GLN A 713 -4.45 -22.91 -15.59
C GLN A 713 -5.50 -21.82 -15.34
N PHE A 714 -5.20 -20.88 -14.50
CA PHE A 714 -6.06 -19.73 -14.23
C PHE A 714 -5.25 -18.59 -13.61
N ASP A 715 -5.77 -17.38 -13.76
CA ASP A 715 -5.31 -16.20 -13.06
C ASP A 715 -6.13 -16.03 -11.78
N ALA A 716 -5.57 -16.44 -10.65
CA ALA A 716 -6.24 -16.40 -9.35
C ALA A 716 -6.69 -14.99 -9.00
N GLN A 717 -5.83 -14.00 -9.19
CA GLN A 717 -6.12 -12.60 -8.84
C GLN A 717 -7.35 -12.08 -9.61
N ASN A 718 -7.32 -12.16 -10.93
CA ASN A 718 -8.39 -11.59 -11.75
C ASN A 718 -9.69 -12.37 -11.63
N ARG A 719 -9.63 -13.70 -11.54
CA ARG A 719 -10.85 -14.53 -11.44
C ARG A 719 -11.49 -14.49 -10.05
N PHE A 720 -10.70 -14.31 -9.01
CA PHE A 720 -11.20 -14.07 -7.66
C PHE A 720 -11.85 -12.68 -7.56
N ARG A 721 -11.16 -11.67 -8.07
CA ARG A 721 -11.62 -10.28 -8.09
C ARG A 721 -12.96 -10.12 -8.81
N THR A 722 -13.13 -10.74 -9.97
CA THR A 722 -14.39 -10.71 -10.74
C THR A 722 -15.47 -11.63 -10.18
N GLY A 723 -15.13 -12.50 -9.23
CA GLY A 723 -16.05 -13.45 -8.62
C GLY A 723 -16.31 -14.73 -9.44
N GLU A 724 -15.56 -14.97 -10.53
CA GLU A 724 -15.62 -16.24 -11.29
C GLU A 724 -15.16 -17.43 -10.44
N MET A 725 -14.18 -17.19 -9.57
CA MET A 725 -13.63 -18.14 -8.60
C MET A 725 -13.82 -17.57 -7.19
N PRO A 726 -15.03 -17.67 -6.59
CA PRO A 726 -15.26 -17.09 -5.28
C PRO A 726 -14.57 -17.82 -4.13
N ILE A 727 -14.04 -19.01 -4.39
CA ILE A 727 -13.20 -19.78 -3.46
C ILE A 727 -11.95 -20.21 -4.23
N VAL A 728 -10.77 -19.86 -3.71
CA VAL A 728 -9.49 -20.20 -4.35
C VAL A 728 -8.43 -20.53 -3.30
N ILE A 729 -7.70 -21.60 -3.50
CA ILE A 729 -6.44 -21.88 -2.80
C ILE A 729 -5.33 -21.20 -3.60
N SER A 730 -4.57 -20.35 -2.96
CA SER A 730 -3.48 -19.61 -3.58
C SER A 730 -2.37 -19.34 -2.59
N ASP A 731 -1.24 -18.93 -3.13
CA ASP A 731 -0.11 -18.44 -2.35
C ASP A 731 -0.50 -17.22 -1.49
N ILE A 732 0.07 -17.11 -0.29
CA ILE A 732 -0.18 -16.00 0.64
C ILE A 732 0.08 -14.62 0.01
N SER A 733 0.91 -14.51 -1.03
CA SER A 733 1.15 -13.26 -1.75
C SER A 733 -0.11 -12.68 -2.41
N LEU A 734 -1.13 -13.51 -2.65
CA LEU A 734 -2.43 -13.04 -3.14
C LEU A 734 -3.07 -12.04 -2.15
N TYR A 735 -2.86 -12.22 -0.84
CA TYR A 735 -3.30 -11.25 0.18
C TYR A 735 -2.74 -9.85 -0.09
N CYS A 736 -1.44 -9.73 -0.28
CA CYS A 736 -0.80 -8.44 -0.57
C CYS A 736 -1.31 -7.85 -1.89
N THR A 737 -1.48 -8.71 -2.89
CA THR A 737 -1.95 -8.31 -4.23
C THR A 737 -3.39 -7.78 -4.18
N LEU A 738 -4.31 -8.47 -3.49
CA LEU A 738 -5.71 -8.05 -3.36
C LEU A 738 -5.85 -6.73 -2.60
N ASN A 739 -5.09 -6.55 -1.52
CA ASN A 739 -5.13 -5.30 -0.75
C ASN A 739 -4.68 -4.07 -1.55
N VAL A 740 -3.75 -4.26 -2.49
CA VAL A 740 -3.21 -3.14 -3.28
C VAL A 740 -3.97 -2.95 -4.61
N LEU A 741 -4.31 -4.06 -5.28
CA LEU A 741 -4.80 -4.02 -6.66
C LEU A 741 -6.30 -4.30 -6.82
N ALA A 742 -7.03 -4.56 -5.73
CA ALA A 742 -8.45 -4.88 -5.78
C ALA A 742 -9.26 -4.10 -4.73
N PRO A 743 -9.17 -2.76 -4.71
CA PRO A 743 -9.87 -1.95 -3.72
C PRO A 743 -11.40 -2.12 -3.78
N GLU A 744 -11.96 -2.37 -4.97
CA GLU A 744 -13.40 -2.55 -5.18
C GLU A 744 -14.01 -3.81 -4.55
N ILE A 745 -13.18 -4.70 -4.04
CA ILE A 745 -13.64 -5.88 -3.27
C ILE A 745 -13.13 -5.84 -1.82
N GLN A 746 -12.61 -4.72 -1.37
CA GLN A 746 -12.15 -4.55 0.01
C GLN A 746 -13.32 -4.77 0.97
N GLY A 747 -13.10 -5.58 2.03
CA GLY A 747 -14.16 -5.97 2.97
C GLY A 747 -15.11 -7.07 2.46
N LEU A 748 -15.06 -7.45 1.17
CA LEU A 748 -15.92 -8.47 0.58
C LEU A 748 -15.25 -9.85 0.48
N TRP A 749 -14.10 -10.03 1.08
CA TRP A 749 -13.36 -11.29 1.06
C TRP A 749 -12.63 -11.55 2.37
N GLY A 750 -12.31 -12.80 2.58
CA GLY A 750 -11.51 -13.24 3.72
C GLY A 750 -10.58 -14.37 3.32
N MET A 751 -9.78 -14.82 4.28
CA MET A 751 -8.93 -15.99 4.13
C MET A 751 -9.03 -16.89 5.35
N SER A 752 -8.75 -18.18 5.15
CA SER A 752 -8.67 -19.20 6.19
C SER A 752 -7.52 -20.15 5.89
N LEU A 753 -7.26 -21.06 6.83
CA LEU A 753 -6.34 -22.17 6.59
C LEU A 753 -6.81 -22.96 5.36
N ILE A 754 -5.88 -23.65 4.70
CA ILE A 754 -6.24 -24.60 3.64
C ILE A 754 -7.19 -25.65 4.20
N PRO A 755 -8.09 -26.22 3.37
CA PRO A 755 -8.96 -27.30 3.81
C PRO A 755 -8.18 -28.47 4.41
N GLY A 756 -8.66 -29.01 5.49
CA GLY A 756 -8.00 -30.08 6.23
C GLY A 756 -8.63 -31.45 6.03
N THR A 757 -7.96 -32.46 6.56
CA THR A 757 -8.46 -33.83 6.64
C THR A 757 -8.89 -34.13 8.07
N VAL A 758 -10.10 -34.71 8.23
CA VAL A 758 -10.63 -35.09 9.55
C VAL A 758 -9.88 -36.30 10.07
N LYS A 759 -9.29 -36.20 11.27
CA LYS A 759 -8.61 -37.29 11.96
C LYS A 759 -9.59 -38.20 12.70
N ALA A 760 -9.11 -39.34 13.13
CA ALA A 760 -9.89 -40.35 13.86
C ALA A 760 -10.46 -39.80 15.20
N ASP A 761 -9.84 -38.80 15.80
CA ASP A 761 -10.30 -38.15 17.03
C ASP A 761 -11.32 -37.02 16.77
N GLY A 762 -11.68 -36.80 15.51
CA GLY A 762 -12.59 -35.73 15.08
C GLY A 762 -11.95 -34.35 14.89
N THR A 763 -10.68 -34.18 15.14
CA THR A 763 -9.95 -32.94 14.84
C THR A 763 -9.67 -32.81 13.35
N VAL A 764 -9.57 -31.58 12.85
CA VAL A 764 -9.22 -31.31 11.45
C VAL A 764 -7.74 -30.95 11.38
N ASP A 765 -7.00 -31.68 10.57
CA ASP A 765 -5.58 -31.41 10.31
C ASP A 765 -5.44 -30.48 9.10
N HIS A 766 -4.99 -29.27 9.34
CA HIS A 766 -4.73 -28.23 8.33
C HIS A 766 -3.24 -28.12 7.95
N THR A 767 -2.44 -29.16 8.19
CA THR A 767 -1.03 -29.15 7.82
C THR A 767 -0.85 -28.73 6.37
N GLY A 768 -0.08 -27.67 6.16
CA GLY A 768 0.24 -27.11 4.85
C GLY A 768 1.72 -27.27 4.50
N SER A 769 2.00 -27.43 3.22
CA SER A 769 3.36 -27.35 2.69
C SER A 769 3.77 -25.89 2.49
N ALA A 770 5.04 -25.59 2.75
CA ALA A 770 5.63 -24.30 2.47
C ALA A 770 6.80 -24.43 1.49
N THR A 771 7.00 -23.41 0.68
CA THR A 771 8.18 -23.24 -0.15
C THR A 771 9.05 -22.13 0.43
N GLU A 772 10.35 -22.31 0.37
CA GLU A 772 11.30 -21.39 0.96
C GLU A 772 12.43 -21.10 -0.01
N THR A 773 12.93 -19.88 0.07
CA THR A 773 14.24 -19.52 -0.46
C THR A 773 15.14 -19.14 0.70
N CYS A 774 16.43 -19.22 0.50
CA CYS A 774 17.41 -18.99 1.52
C CYS A 774 18.62 -18.20 1.02
N SER A 775 19.42 -17.72 1.95
CA SER A 775 20.68 -17.03 1.71
C SER A 775 21.84 -17.92 2.13
N VAL A 776 22.83 -18.09 1.25
CA VAL A 776 24.01 -18.95 1.48
C VAL A 776 25.29 -18.12 1.48
N MET A 777 26.25 -18.54 2.29
CA MET A 777 27.61 -18.02 2.30
C MET A 777 28.57 -19.08 1.72
N LEU A 778 29.37 -18.68 0.74
CA LEU A 778 30.31 -19.61 0.09
C LEU A 778 31.61 -19.74 0.88
N LYS A 779 32.27 -20.91 0.81
CA LYS A 779 33.45 -21.19 1.65
C LYS A 779 34.67 -20.31 1.41
N ASN A 780 34.81 -19.75 0.22
CA ASN A 780 35.94 -18.92 -0.16
C ASN A 780 35.68 -17.42 0.11
N SER A 781 34.68 -17.11 0.92
CA SER A 781 34.26 -15.74 1.23
C SER A 781 35.07 -15.11 2.37
N ASN A 782 34.94 -13.78 2.51
CA ASN A 782 35.33 -13.01 3.68
C ASN A 782 34.35 -13.30 4.83
N LYS A 783 34.62 -14.38 5.60
CA LYS A 783 33.64 -14.99 6.52
C LYS A 783 32.98 -14.02 7.50
N ASN A 784 33.73 -13.10 8.08
CA ASN A 784 33.19 -12.19 9.10
C ASN A 784 32.28 -11.14 8.49
N GLU A 785 32.72 -10.47 7.42
CA GLU A 785 31.94 -9.44 6.73
C GLU A 785 30.67 -10.04 6.07
N CYS A 786 30.79 -11.27 5.54
CA CYS A 786 29.62 -11.99 5.02
C CYS A 786 28.61 -12.34 6.11
N TRP A 787 29.10 -12.77 7.28
CA TRP A 787 28.24 -13.05 8.42
C TRP A 787 27.56 -11.78 8.93
N ASP A 788 28.31 -10.68 9.05
CA ASP A 788 27.76 -9.38 9.45
C ASP A 788 26.69 -8.85 8.49
N PHE A 789 26.81 -9.17 7.20
CA PHE A 789 25.77 -8.82 6.21
C PHE A 789 24.59 -9.79 6.24
N LEU A 790 24.79 -11.06 6.56
CA LEU A 790 23.75 -12.09 6.53
C LEU A 790 22.81 -11.99 7.74
N LYS A 791 23.32 -11.62 8.91
CA LYS A 791 22.56 -11.50 10.17
C LYS A 791 21.81 -10.15 10.31
#